data_6300278d42c8df0aab61bd3567f8ad64
#
_entry.id   6300278d42c8df0aab61bd3567f8ad64
#
_cell.length_a   1.000
_cell.length_b   1.000
_cell.length_c   1.000
_cell.angle_alpha   90.00
_cell.angle_beta   90.00
_cell.angle_gamma   90.00
#
_symmetry.space_group_name_H-M   'P 1'
#
loop_
_entity.id
_entity.type
_entity.pdbx_description
1 polymer ?
#
loop_
_entity_poly.entity_id
_entity_poly.type
_entity_poly.pdbx_seq_one_letter_code
_entity_poly.pdbx_strand_id
1 'polypeptide(L)'
;MHNCTKWVKTAAVAACALLSLQAQPVRAQQVVLQGFWWDYWNSNYPNGWANYVALLAPRLKAMGVDAVWLPPSIKNGNQGNGYSPFDHYDLGDKYQKGFLPTRLGTKDELLRAVAVLHANGIEVVQDVVLNHVDNAGSQNGSGGQDPAAWEDFTTSKYKNFRYVSFTRPAASEDAANYLARNGRFPKNWQNFNPNPGNNSTSGDLNAILFGPDVSFYNGSYGQSSNATFNPTQSPDYMRNNMRNWLVWYKKQVGFDGVRLDAVKHFPAFATEDFLYNLQSNAGWANGGATMYAVGEWVGGASQLDQWCTDVQNRAGTFDFSLRNGLYNIISGGGNFDLGSLPGYQQGRRVVFQGNKYVHRTVPFVNNHDTFRPQLGSTGNYTGWNTGSELAPHIDPFDGRLSAAYAAALAVDGSPQIFFEDLFNVGNTGKRFSHQPTSTADLPVRSDIENLIWCHQNLRFKDGAYKVRFQAQDHLVIERSTKAIIGINDSWSNWQNNTVSCDFAPGTVLKDYSGANGTATVTVSGSQTVAINTPPCNGTATGGRRGYSVWAPVTAPPAYSRPALATTQEWELADDLGDNDTRSLRQGGQLPASSTATRTAGRIFAASGKTVTYTLFPTDAARSLTVELVNGSGTVLSSRTGTGTLTGTYTPTATGWITLRAKNASSANPAQRAFVKATYTAPAVLSSTALRDAPTTSPTPAEAATADLTVYPNPTAADRIDVVIQSPREVHATLRLLDLTGRVVHEQPVNLYPGSSEERLTVQRALPVGIYQLHLPELHLSRKVVVK
;
A
#
# COMPACT_ATOMS: atom_id res chain seq x y z
N MET A 1 -1.10 -64.04 17.07
CA MET A 1 -1.92 -62.90 17.49
C MET A 1 -1.11 -61.65 17.84
N HIS A 2 0.06 -61.44 17.24
CA HIS A 2 0.90 -60.29 17.61
C HIS A 2 1.12 -59.26 16.48
N ASN A 3 0.49 -59.45 15.33
CA ASN A 3 0.65 -58.53 14.17
C ASN A 3 -0.56 -57.64 13.84
N CYS A 4 -1.68 -57.79 14.51
CA CYS A 4 -2.85 -56.95 14.28
C CYS A 4 -2.84 -55.63 15.02
N THR A 5 -2.11 -55.50 16.13
CA THR A 5 -2.11 -54.33 16.97
C THR A 5 -1.21 -53.19 16.47
N LYS A 6 -0.25 -53.49 15.59
CA LYS A 6 0.60 -52.44 14.98
C LYS A 6 -0.10 -51.72 13.84
N TRP A 7 -0.95 -52.39 13.10
CA TRP A 7 -1.68 -51.77 11.99
C TRP A 7 -2.80 -50.80 12.44
N VAL A 8 -3.44 -51.10 13.56
CA VAL A 8 -4.47 -50.23 14.14
C VAL A 8 -3.89 -48.92 14.67
N LYS A 9 -2.69 -48.91 15.24
CA LYS A 9 -2.04 -47.70 15.73
C LYS A 9 -1.52 -46.81 14.58
N THR A 10 -1.04 -47.39 13.50
CA THR A 10 -0.58 -46.65 12.32
C THR A 10 -1.76 -46.09 11.53
N ALA A 11 -2.87 -46.81 11.45
CA ALA A 11 -4.10 -46.30 10.82
C ALA A 11 -4.75 -45.19 11.64
N ALA A 12 -4.71 -45.23 12.98
CA ALA A 12 -5.24 -44.17 13.83
C ALA A 12 -4.39 -42.89 13.78
N VAL A 13 -3.06 -43.01 13.69
CA VAL A 13 -2.18 -41.84 13.51
C VAL A 13 -2.31 -41.25 12.12
N ALA A 14 -2.46 -42.11 11.08
CA ALA A 14 -2.73 -41.64 9.72
C ALA A 14 -4.12 -41.00 9.57
N ALA A 15 -5.14 -41.52 10.25
CA ALA A 15 -6.49 -40.94 10.29
C ALA A 15 -6.53 -39.60 11.08
N CYS A 16 -5.77 -39.48 12.18
CA CYS A 16 -5.60 -38.21 12.89
C CYS A 16 -4.78 -37.19 12.10
N ALA A 17 -3.80 -37.61 11.30
CA ALA A 17 -3.07 -36.75 10.40
C ALA A 17 -3.89 -36.34 9.18
N LEU A 18 -4.83 -37.16 8.73
CA LEU A 18 -5.77 -36.85 7.65
C LEU A 18 -6.96 -35.99 8.10
N LEU A 19 -7.32 -36.01 9.39
CA LEU A 19 -8.37 -35.15 9.97
C LEU A 19 -7.87 -33.75 10.32
N SER A 20 -6.56 -33.48 10.29
CA SER A 20 -5.99 -32.14 10.48
C SER A 20 -5.77 -31.38 9.17
N LEU A 21 -6.07 -31.97 8.04
CA LEU A 21 -6.30 -31.27 6.79
C LEU A 21 -7.75 -30.72 6.77
N GLN A 22 -8.07 -29.91 7.76
CA GLN A 22 -9.20 -29.00 7.61
C GLN A 22 -8.85 -28.13 6.42
N ALA A 23 -9.60 -28.29 5.34
CA ALA A 23 -9.60 -27.35 4.23
C ALA A 23 -9.75 -25.96 4.87
N GLN A 24 -8.71 -25.13 4.81
CA GLN A 24 -8.82 -23.76 5.25
C GLN A 24 -10.02 -23.16 4.51
N PRO A 25 -10.96 -22.53 5.22
CA PRO A 25 -12.12 -21.99 4.56
C PRO A 25 -11.64 -21.08 3.43
N VAL A 26 -12.15 -21.30 2.23
CA VAL A 26 -11.95 -20.38 1.12
C VAL A 26 -12.26 -18.99 1.67
N ARG A 27 -11.32 -18.06 1.59
CA ARG A 27 -11.53 -16.70 2.08
C ARG A 27 -12.81 -16.17 1.43
N ALA A 28 -13.75 -15.77 2.25
CA ALA A 28 -14.99 -15.19 1.78
C ALA A 28 -14.67 -13.88 1.04
N GLN A 29 -15.53 -13.50 0.11
CA GLN A 29 -15.49 -12.20 -0.55
C GLN A 29 -15.36 -11.10 0.50
N GLN A 30 -14.39 -10.19 0.32
CA GLN A 30 -14.03 -9.17 1.29
C GLN A 30 -14.52 -7.80 0.84
N VAL A 31 -15.03 -6.99 1.75
CA VAL A 31 -15.19 -5.56 1.51
C VAL A 31 -13.84 -4.90 1.73
N VAL A 32 -13.24 -4.39 0.65
CA VAL A 32 -11.92 -3.78 0.65
C VAL A 32 -12.07 -2.26 0.57
N LEU A 33 -11.60 -1.54 1.56
CA LEU A 33 -11.49 -0.08 1.47
C LEU A 33 -10.14 0.27 0.83
N GLN A 34 -10.16 1.01 -0.28
CA GLN A 34 -8.96 1.73 -0.70
C GLN A 34 -8.72 2.87 0.30
N GLY A 35 -7.74 2.70 1.16
CA GLY A 35 -7.49 3.55 2.32
C GLY A 35 -6.78 4.87 2.00
N PHE A 36 -6.87 5.36 0.76
CA PHE A 36 -6.21 6.57 0.32
C PHE A 36 -6.85 7.10 -0.98
N TRP A 37 -6.49 8.33 -1.33
CA TRP A 37 -6.75 8.94 -2.64
C TRP A 37 -5.44 9.49 -3.20
N TRP A 38 -5.43 10.07 -4.40
CA TRP A 38 -4.18 10.50 -5.05
C TRP A 38 -3.34 11.44 -4.19
N ASP A 39 -3.99 12.39 -3.50
CA ASP A 39 -3.33 13.40 -2.67
C ASP A 39 -3.51 13.15 -1.16
N TYR A 40 -3.55 11.91 -0.76
CA TYR A 40 -4.00 11.44 0.56
C TYR A 40 -3.24 12.00 1.77
N TRP A 41 -2.04 12.51 1.58
CA TRP A 41 -1.31 13.13 2.67
C TRP A 41 -1.58 14.62 2.70
N ASN A 42 -1.83 15.20 3.87
CA ASN A 42 -1.81 16.63 4.03
C ASN A 42 -0.79 17.04 5.12
N SER A 43 -0.17 18.22 4.92
CA SER A 43 0.82 18.79 5.84
C SER A 43 0.31 19.03 7.25
N ASN A 44 -1.00 18.93 7.45
CA ASN A 44 -1.67 19.17 8.72
C ASN A 44 -1.82 17.89 9.55
N TYR A 45 -1.39 16.76 9.00
CA TYR A 45 -1.29 15.50 9.73
C TYR A 45 0.18 15.05 9.82
N PRO A 46 0.96 15.67 10.71
CA PRO A 46 2.42 15.53 10.73
C PRO A 46 2.91 14.13 11.10
N ASN A 47 2.02 13.27 11.63
CA ASN A 47 2.38 11.93 12.07
C ASN A 47 2.28 10.86 10.98
N GLY A 48 2.08 11.28 9.72
CA GLY A 48 1.98 10.38 8.60
C GLY A 48 0.60 9.72 8.42
N TRP A 49 0.32 9.28 7.20
CA TRP A 49 -0.98 8.71 6.83
C TRP A 49 -1.25 7.35 7.49
N ALA A 50 -0.22 6.54 7.71
CA ALA A 50 -0.36 5.25 8.38
C ALA A 50 -0.99 5.38 9.76
N ASN A 51 -0.58 6.38 10.54
CA ASN A 51 -1.15 6.66 11.86
C ASN A 51 -2.62 7.06 11.78
N TYR A 52 -2.99 7.84 10.77
CA TYR A 52 -4.38 8.22 10.57
C TYR A 52 -5.27 7.01 10.24
N VAL A 53 -4.82 6.14 9.35
CA VAL A 53 -5.54 4.89 9.04
C VAL A 53 -5.66 3.99 10.27
N ALA A 54 -4.62 3.92 11.09
CA ALA A 54 -4.67 3.19 12.35
C ALA A 54 -5.72 3.76 13.34
N LEU A 55 -5.84 5.09 13.41
CA LEU A 55 -6.90 5.73 14.20
C LEU A 55 -8.31 5.42 13.68
N LEU A 56 -8.46 5.27 12.35
CA LEU A 56 -9.74 4.89 11.75
C LEU A 56 -10.12 3.43 11.98
N ALA A 57 -9.18 2.55 12.31
CA ALA A 57 -9.39 1.10 12.34
C ALA A 57 -10.64 0.66 13.15
N PRO A 58 -10.92 1.18 14.36
CA PRO A 58 -12.13 0.81 15.10
C PRO A 58 -13.43 1.19 14.37
N ARG A 59 -13.42 2.34 13.70
CA ARG A 59 -14.57 2.82 12.91
C ARG A 59 -14.78 1.98 11.66
N LEU A 60 -13.69 1.65 10.93
CA LEU A 60 -13.75 0.77 9.77
C LEU A 60 -14.27 -0.63 10.12
N LYS A 61 -13.84 -1.16 11.28
CA LYS A 61 -14.39 -2.41 11.82
C LYS A 61 -15.89 -2.32 12.04
N ALA A 62 -16.37 -1.23 12.67
CA ALA A 62 -17.78 -1.01 12.95
C ALA A 62 -18.61 -0.90 11.66
N MET A 63 -18.06 -0.35 10.58
CA MET A 63 -18.68 -0.30 9.26
C MET A 63 -18.73 -1.66 8.57
N GLY A 64 -17.90 -2.62 8.97
CA GLY A 64 -17.81 -3.93 8.31
C GLY A 64 -16.74 -4.03 7.22
N VAL A 65 -15.75 -3.14 7.23
CA VAL A 65 -14.59 -3.25 6.33
C VAL A 65 -13.74 -4.45 6.72
N ASP A 66 -13.45 -5.32 5.77
CA ASP A 66 -12.66 -6.54 5.96
C ASP A 66 -11.16 -6.33 5.72
N ALA A 67 -10.83 -5.47 4.79
CA ALA A 67 -9.45 -5.20 4.42
C ALA A 67 -9.26 -3.73 4.02
N VAL A 68 -8.06 -3.21 4.27
CA VAL A 68 -7.65 -1.88 3.81
C VAL A 68 -6.52 -2.04 2.81
N TRP A 69 -6.71 -1.50 1.60
CA TRP A 69 -5.66 -1.36 0.62
C TRP A 69 -4.88 -0.08 0.93
N LEU A 70 -3.61 -0.24 1.29
CA LEU A 70 -2.66 0.85 1.54
C LEU A 70 -1.88 1.19 0.27
N PRO A 71 -1.49 2.46 0.07
CA PRO A 71 -0.65 2.85 -1.05
C PRO A 71 0.75 2.22 -0.93
N PRO A 72 1.59 2.28 -2.00
CA PRO A 72 2.94 1.78 -1.93
C PRO A 72 3.71 2.43 -0.78
N SER A 73 4.39 1.61 0.04
CA SER A 73 5.02 2.06 1.29
C SER A 73 6.54 2.10 1.24
N ILE A 74 7.15 1.82 0.08
CA ILE A 74 8.60 1.93 -0.10
C ILE A 74 9.01 3.38 -0.42
N LYS A 75 10.29 3.68 -0.23
CA LYS A 75 10.84 5.01 -0.51
C LYS A 75 10.62 5.42 -1.96
N ASN A 76 10.03 6.57 -2.13
CA ASN A 76 9.89 7.25 -3.41
C ASN A 76 11.11 8.09 -3.77
N GLY A 77 11.24 8.40 -5.04
CA GLY A 77 12.21 9.37 -5.52
C GLY A 77 11.94 10.80 -5.09
N ASN A 78 10.69 11.08 -4.70
CA ASN A 78 10.22 12.33 -4.10
C ASN A 78 9.28 12.01 -2.94
N GLN A 79 8.73 13.01 -2.26
CA GLN A 79 7.70 12.80 -1.24
C GLN A 79 6.31 12.51 -1.85
N GLY A 80 6.29 11.79 -2.97
CA GLY A 80 5.08 11.46 -3.69
C GLY A 80 4.21 10.40 -3.01
N ASN A 81 3.14 10.04 -3.70
CA ASN A 81 2.07 9.19 -3.19
C ASN A 81 2.39 7.68 -3.12
N GLY A 82 3.57 7.26 -3.53
CA GLY A 82 4.02 5.86 -3.52
C GLY A 82 4.35 5.30 -4.89
N TYR A 83 3.83 5.91 -5.96
CA TYR A 83 3.94 5.39 -7.34
C TYR A 83 5.22 5.80 -8.08
N SER A 84 6.20 6.31 -7.36
CA SER A 84 7.54 6.63 -7.90
C SER A 84 8.60 5.89 -7.09
N PRO A 85 8.64 4.55 -7.14
CA PRO A 85 9.53 3.74 -6.32
C PRO A 85 10.99 4.07 -6.59
N PHE A 86 11.77 4.21 -5.52
CA PHE A 86 13.19 4.52 -5.58
C PHE A 86 14.04 3.44 -4.90
N ASP A 87 13.82 3.18 -3.62
CA ASP A 87 14.54 2.14 -2.88
C ASP A 87 13.55 1.12 -2.31
N HIS A 88 13.61 -0.09 -2.85
CA HIS A 88 12.75 -1.21 -2.46
C HIS A 88 12.93 -1.65 -1.00
N TYR A 89 14.10 -1.42 -0.42
CA TYR A 89 14.43 -1.84 0.94
C TYR A 89 14.38 -0.70 1.97
N ASP A 90 13.75 0.42 1.63
CA ASP A 90 13.51 1.55 2.52
C ASP A 90 12.01 1.75 2.73
N LEU A 91 11.54 1.50 3.93
CA LEU A 91 10.13 1.68 4.36
C LEU A 91 9.92 2.98 5.16
N GLY A 92 10.80 3.95 5.04
CA GLY A 92 10.79 5.17 5.85
C GLY A 92 11.69 5.05 7.08
N ASP A 93 12.73 4.25 7.00
CA ASP A 93 13.74 4.04 8.04
C ASP A 93 15.15 4.44 7.60
N LYS A 94 15.31 4.91 6.37
CA LYS A 94 16.59 5.39 5.83
C LYS A 94 16.45 6.82 5.33
N TYR A 95 17.37 7.69 5.74
CA TYR A 95 17.40 9.05 5.26
C TYR A 95 17.94 9.09 3.82
N GLN A 96 17.07 9.30 2.87
CA GLN A 96 17.39 9.34 1.44
C GLN A 96 16.52 10.40 0.76
N LYS A 97 17.02 10.99 -0.31
CA LYS A 97 16.30 12.04 -1.06
C LYS A 97 15.87 13.25 -0.21
N GLY A 98 16.62 13.55 0.84
CA GLY A 98 16.34 14.66 1.72
C GLY A 98 15.29 14.38 2.82
N PHE A 99 14.77 13.16 2.95
CA PHE A 99 13.76 12.82 3.96
C PHE A 99 13.90 11.39 4.50
N LEU A 100 13.49 11.20 5.75
CA LEU A 100 13.44 9.89 6.41
C LEU A 100 12.14 9.13 6.14
N PRO A 101 10.93 9.68 6.45
CA PRO A 101 9.69 8.94 6.28
C PRO A 101 9.31 8.78 4.81
N THR A 102 8.46 7.82 4.51
CA THR A 102 7.65 7.82 3.30
C THR A 102 6.43 8.74 3.50
N ARG A 103 5.59 8.90 2.48
CA ARG A 103 4.33 9.65 2.64
C ARG A 103 3.36 8.97 3.62
N LEU A 104 3.50 7.66 3.83
CA LEU A 104 2.77 6.92 4.87
C LEU A 104 3.28 7.23 6.28
N GLY A 105 4.54 7.59 6.43
CA GLY A 105 5.22 7.80 7.70
C GLY A 105 6.52 7.02 7.79
N THR A 106 7.03 6.86 9.01
CA THR A 106 8.20 6.01 9.30
C THR A 106 7.84 4.53 9.21
N LYS A 107 8.86 3.68 9.10
CA LYS A 107 8.69 2.22 9.14
C LYS A 107 7.93 1.75 10.39
N ASP A 108 8.29 2.26 11.55
CA ASP A 108 7.64 1.90 12.82
C ASP A 108 6.15 2.28 12.81
N GLU A 109 5.81 3.45 12.26
CA GLU A 109 4.42 3.90 12.12
C GLU A 109 3.62 2.99 11.17
N LEU A 110 4.21 2.61 10.04
CA LEU A 110 3.62 1.65 9.10
C LEU A 110 3.36 0.30 9.79
N LEU A 111 4.37 -0.26 10.45
CA LEU A 111 4.24 -1.55 11.12
C LEU A 111 3.20 -1.53 12.25
N ARG A 112 3.14 -0.42 13.02
CA ARG A 112 2.10 -0.19 14.01
C ARG A 112 0.71 -0.12 13.39
N ALA A 113 0.55 0.58 12.26
CA ALA A 113 -0.74 0.69 11.59
C ALA A 113 -1.26 -0.68 11.14
N VAL A 114 -0.41 -1.50 10.53
CA VAL A 114 -0.75 -2.88 10.15
C VAL A 114 -1.20 -3.68 11.37
N ALA A 115 -0.46 -3.60 12.47
CA ALA A 115 -0.78 -4.34 13.69
C ALA A 115 -2.10 -3.88 14.33
N VAL A 116 -2.41 -2.58 14.29
CA VAL A 116 -3.68 -2.04 14.81
C VAL A 116 -4.88 -2.44 13.92
N LEU A 117 -4.71 -2.44 12.60
CA LEU A 117 -5.72 -2.97 11.68
C LEU A 117 -6.01 -4.45 11.98
N HIS A 118 -4.97 -5.27 12.15
CA HIS A 118 -5.09 -6.67 12.53
C HIS A 118 -5.81 -6.84 13.88
N ALA A 119 -5.48 -6.04 14.88
CA ALA A 119 -6.16 -6.07 16.18
C ALA A 119 -7.67 -5.76 16.08
N ASN A 120 -8.09 -5.09 15.01
CA ASN A 120 -9.49 -4.86 14.66
C ASN A 120 -10.08 -5.93 13.73
N GLY A 121 -9.34 -6.97 13.36
CA GLY A 121 -9.78 -8.01 12.43
C GLY A 121 -9.76 -7.58 10.97
N ILE A 122 -9.07 -6.48 10.67
CA ILE A 122 -8.95 -5.90 9.32
C ILE A 122 -7.64 -6.35 8.70
N GLU A 123 -7.72 -6.97 7.54
CA GLU A 123 -6.55 -7.37 6.76
C GLU A 123 -5.94 -6.17 6.02
N VAL A 124 -4.67 -6.31 5.63
CA VAL A 124 -3.95 -5.28 4.88
C VAL A 124 -3.61 -5.78 3.50
N VAL A 125 -4.05 -5.06 2.48
CA VAL A 125 -3.67 -5.25 1.08
C VAL A 125 -2.62 -4.20 0.76
N GLN A 126 -1.41 -4.64 0.44
CA GLN A 126 -0.30 -3.74 0.13
C GLN A 126 -0.23 -3.46 -1.36
N ASP A 127 -0.17 -2.19 -1.72
CA ASP A 127 0.11 -1.81 -3.10
C ASP A 127 1.59 -2.07 -3.44
N VAL A 128 1.83 -2.63 -4.61
CA VAL A 128 3.16 -3.05 -5.07
C VAL A 128 3.39 -2.58 -6.49
N VAL A 129 4.32 -1.67 -6.67
CA VAL A 129 4.76 -1.16 -7.96
C VAL A 129 5.94 -1.98 -8.44
N LEU A 130 5.78 -2.71 -9.54
CA LEU A 130 6.79 -3.59 -10.11
C LEU A 130 7.31 -3.09 -11.47
N ASN A 131 6.47 -2.35 -12.18
CA ASN A 131 6.74 -1.98 -13.57
C ASN A 131 7.94 -1.06 -13.73
N HIS A 132 8.12 -0.08 -12.85
CA HIS A 132 9.08 0.99 -13.04
C HIS A 132 9.79 1.38 -11.75
N VAL A 133 10.86 2.13 -11.91
CA VAL A 133 11.60 2.81 -10.83
C VAL A 133 11.83 4.25 -11.26
N ASP A 134 11.47 5.19 -10.43
CA ASP A 134 11.53 6.61 -10.74
C ASP A 134 12.69 7.32 -10.02
N ASN A 135 13.00 8.53 -10.49
CA ASN A 135 13.92 9.46 -9.85
C ASN A 135 15.33 8.92 -9.58
N ALA A 136 15.81 8.07 -10.45
CA ALA A 136 17.17 7.52 -10.39
C ALA A 136 18.27 8.56 -10.65
N GLY A 137 17.87 9.73 -11.03
CA GLY A 137 18.67 10.84 -11.48
C GLY A 137 17.82 11.69 -12.41
N SER A 138 18.04 12.99 -12.50
CA SER A 138 17.39 13.78 -13.52
C SER A 138 18.10 13.58 -14.85
N GLN A 139 17.35 13.65 -15.93
CA GLN A 139 17.85 13.54 -17.29
C GLN A 139 18.99 14.52 -17.58
N ASN A 140 19.04 15.62 -16.88
CA ASN A 140 20.02 16.69 -17.04
C ASN A 140 21.07 16.75 -15.92
N GLY A 141 21.16 15.74 -15.09
CA GLY A 141 22.06 15.73 -13.93
C GLY A 141 21.71 16.79 -12.89
N SER A 142 20.51 17.37 -12.94
CA SER A 142 20.02 18.36 -12.01
C SER A 142 19.14 17.72 -10.95
N GLY A 143 19.10 18.30 -9.75
CA GLY A 143 18.18 17.87 -8.71
C GLY A 143 18.76 17.00 -7.61
N GLY A 144 20.02 17.23 -7.23
CA GLY A 144 20.63 16.57 -6.07
C GLY A 144 20.83 15.07 -6.22
N GLN A 145 20.80 14.59 -7.43
CA GLN A 145 20.92 13.18 -7.76
C GLN A 145 22.27 12.94 -8.38
N ASP A 146 22.79 11.73 -8.25
CA ASP A 146 24.02 11.35 -8.89
C ASP A 146 23.84 11.43 -10.42
N PRO A 147 24.47 12.37 -11.14
CA PRO A 147 24.32 12.48 -12.57
C PRO A 147 24.81 11.24 -13.32
N ALA A 148 25.75 10.49 -12.72
CA ALA A 148 26.20 9.22 -13.27
C ALA A 148 25.13 8.13 -13.17
N ALA A 149 24.14 8.29 -12.31
CA ALA A 149 23.04 7.35 -12.19
C ALA A 149 22.01 7.46 -13.32
N TRP A 150 21.88 8.64 -13.87
CA TRP A 150 20.90 8.90 -14.90
C TRP A 150 21.38 8.55 -16.30
N GLU A 151 22.63 8.90 -16.57
CA GLU A 151 23.11 8.89 -17.93
C GLU A 151 22.93 7.55 -18.58
N ASP A 152 21.86 7.27 -19.14
CA ASP A 152 21.73 6.27 -20.13
C ASP A 152 21.18 4.93 -19.77
N PHE A 153 19.98 4.75 -20.16
CA PHE A 153 19.46 3.45 -20.48
C PHE A 153 20.26 2.73 -21.57
N THR A 154 21.04 3.42 -22.35
CA THR A 154 21.65 2.93 -23.59
C THR A 154 23.15 2.73 -23.53
N THR A 155 23.81 3.22 -22.48
CA THR A 155 25.25 3.09 -22.35
C THR A 155 25.66 2.15 -21.20
N SER A 156 26.94 1.88 -21.13
CA SER A 156 27.57 1.00 -20.14
C SER A 156 27.62 1.56 -18.73
N LYS A 157 27.01 2.71 -18.45
CA LYS A 157 27.01 3.31 -17.13
C LYS A 157 25.98 2.69 -16.21
N TYR A 158 26.30 2.61 -14.93
CA TYR A 158 25.39 2.10 -13.92
C TYR A 158 24.40 3.16 -13.48
N LYS A 159 23.15 2.77 -13.36
CA LYS A 159 22.13 3.60 -12.71
C LYS A 159 22.18 3.43 -11.22
N ASN A 160 22.30 4.53 -10.52
CA ASN A 160 22.21 4.56 -9.08
C ASN A 160 20.80 4.99 -8.66
N PHE A 161 19.96 4.05 -8.31
CA PHE A 161 18.59 4.27 -7.85
C PHE A 161 18.49 4.49 -6.36
N ARG A 162 19.61 4.61 -5.70
CA ARG A 162 19.66 4.83 -4.28
C ARG A 162 20.49 6.06 -3.98
N TYR A 163 19.84 7.04 -3.39
CA TYR A 163 20.50 8.21 -2.85
C TYR A 163 20.66 8.03 -1.33
N VAL A 164 21.84 8.23 -0.84
CA VAL A 164 22.12 8.37 0.59
C VAL A 164 22.87 9.67 0.80
N SER A 165 22.75 10.25 1.99
CA SER A 165 23.44 11.49 2.34
C SER A 165 24.94 11.27 2.55
N PHE A 166 25.63 10.81 1.52
CA PHE A 166 27.10 10.72 1.54
C PHE A 166 27.69 11.36 0.29
N THR A 167 28.96 11.59 0.35
CA THR A 167 29.72 12.27 -0.70
C THR A 167 29.53 11.57 -2.05
N ARG A 168 29.31 12.37 -3.08
CA ARG A 168 29.24 11.90 -4.45
C ARG A 168 30.48 11.07 -4.80
N PRO A 169 30.30 9.92 -5.47
CA PRO A 169 31.44 9.08 -5.82
C PRO A 169 32.41 9.79 -6.74
N ALA A 170 33.68 9.48 -6.60
CA ALA A 170 34.70 9.90 -7.52
C ALA A 170 34.49 9.24 -8.89
N ALA A 171 35.00 9.89 -9.96
CA ALA A 171 34.92 9.36 -11.31
C ALA A 171 35.61 7.99 -11.46
N SER A 172 36.46 7.61 -10.53
CA SER A 172 37.19 6.34 -10.47
C SER A 172 36.64 5.39 -9.41
N GLU A 173 35.35 5.41 -9.12
CA GLU A 173 34.75 4.52 -8.14
C GLU A 173 34.97 3.05 -8.52
N ASP A 174 35.48 2.27 -7.58
CA ASP A 174 35.63 0.83 -7.75
C ASP A 174 34.33 0.04 -7.52
N ALA A 175 34.35 -1.27 -7.83
CA ALA A 175 33.18 -2.12 -7.68
C ALA A 175 32.71 -2.24 -6.23
N ALA A 176 33.62 -2.25 -5.25
CA ALA A 176 33.26 -2.37 -3.85
C ALA A 176 32.54 -1.12 -3.36
N ASN A 177 33.02 0.06 -3.70
CA ASN A 177 32.38 1.32 -3.34
C ASN A 177 31.03 1.50 -4.06
N TYR A 178 30.95 1.14 -5.35
CA TYR A 178 29.68 1.11 -6.08
C TYR A 178 28.66 0.22 -5.40
N LEU A 179 29.01 -1.01 -5.06
CA LEU A 179 28.12 -1.96 -4.43
C LEU A 179 27.71 -1.53 -3.03
N ALA A 180 28.61 -0.95 -2.26
CA ALA A 180 28.32 -0.40 -0.94
C ALA A 180 27.29 0.74 -1.03
N ARG A 181 27.47 1.64 -1.98
CA ARG A 181 26.60 2.80 -2.19
C ARG A 181 25.22 2.42 -2.71
N ASN A 182 25.12 1.42 -3.56
CA ASN A 182 23.85 1.00 -4.17
C ASN A 182 23.03 0.03 -3.32
N GLY A 183 23.50 -0.36 -2.15
CA GLY A 183 22.73 -1.16 -1.20
C GLY A 183 22.40 -2.58 -1.66
N ARG A 184 21.23 -3.08 -1.24
CA ARG A 184 20.83 -4.49 -1.41
C ARG A 184 20.36 -4.84 -2.83
N PHE A 185 19.90 -3.87 -3.60
CA PHE A 185 19.33 -4.10 -4.92
C PHE A 185 19.89 -3.09 -5.93
N PRO A 186 21.20 -3.14 -6.20
CA PRO A 186 21.81 -2.24 -7.17
C PRO A 186 21.30 -2.55 -8.58
N LYS A 187 21.15 -1.52 -9.40
CA LYS A 187 20.63 -1.60 -10.76
C LYS A 187 21.53 -0.82 -11.72
N ASN A 188 21.47 -1.20 -12.97
CA ASN A 188 22.09 -0.47 -14.07
C ASN A 188 21.17 -0.41 -15.27
N TRP A 189 21.62 0.17 -16.36
CA TRP A 189 20.84 0.34 -17.58
C TRP A 189 20.29 -0.97 -18.18
N GLN A 190 20.98 -2.10 -18.01
CA GLN A 190 20.54 -3.41 -18.52
C GLN A 190 19.32 -3.96 -17.79
N ASN A 191 18.99 -3.39 -16.64
CA ASN A 191 17.85 -3.82 -15.84
C ASN A 191 16.54 -3.14 -16.24
N PHE A 192 16.57 -2.32 -17.30
CA PHE A 192 15.44 -1.54 -17.75
C PHE A 192 15.21 -1.69 -19.25
N ASN A 193 13.97 -1.48 -19.69
CA ASN A 193 13.54 -1.45 -21.07
C ASN A 193 13.38 0.01 -21.56
N PRO A 194 13.58 0.29 -22.86
CA PRO A 194 14.30 -0.57 -23.82
C PRO A 194 15.81 -0.48 -23.59
N ASN A 195 16.51 -1.55 -23.94
CA ASN A 195 17.97 -1.53 -24.01
C ASN A 195 18.42 -2.36 -25.22
N PRO A 196 19.69 -2.30 -25.66
CA PRO A 196 20.13 -3.01 -26.84
C PRO A 196 19.97 -4.53 -26.85
N GLY A 197 19.93 -5.14 -25.66
CA GLY A 197 19.72 -6.58 -25.52
C GLY A 197 18.29 -6.97 -25.18
N ASN A 198 17.44 -6.02 -24.83
CA ASN A 198 16.05 -6.27 -24.44
C ASN A 198 15.21 -5.01 -24.61
N ASN A 199 14.39 -4.97 -25.63
CA ASN A 199 13.44 -3.90 -25.90
C ASN A 199 11.98 -4.38 -25.78
N SER A 200 11.77 -5.55 -25.24
CA SER A 200 10.45 -6.14 -25.08
C SER A 200 9.75 -5.55 -23.87
N THR A 201 8.68 -4.83 -24.08
CA THR A 201 7.73 -4.40 -23.06
C THR A 201 6.40 -5.05 -23.32
N SER A 202 5.66 -5.40 -22.29
CA SER A 202 4.37 -6.03 -22.42
C SER A 202 3.27 -4.99 -22.35
N GLY A 203 2.70 -4.61 -23.47
CA GLY A 203 1.51 -3.79 -23.55
C GLY A 203 1.72 -2.28 -23.47
N ASP A 204 2.91 -1.81 -23.13
CA ASP A 204 3.30 -0.40 -23.18
C ASP A 204 4.57 -0.26 -24.03
N LEU A 205 4.52 0.66 -24.96
CA LEU A 205 5.65 0.97 -25.84
C LEU A 205 6.48 2.14 -25.33
N ASN A 206 6.02 2.81 -24.26
CA ASN A 206 6.66 3.99 -23.73
C ASN A 206 7.34 3.66 -22.40
N ALA A 207 8.53 3.09 -22.48
CA ALA A 207 9.32 2.58 -21.37
C ALA A 207 9.71 3.63 -20.30
N ILE A 208 9.27 4.87 -20.44
CA ILE A 208 9.62 5.97 -19.52
C ILE A 208 8.40 6.79 -19.07
N LEU A 209 7.19 6.28 -19.26
CA LEU A 209 5.97 7.01 -18.94
C LEU A 209 5.90 7.44 -17.47
N PHE A 210 6.26 6.52 -16.55
CA PHE A 210 6.31 6.75 -15.11
C PHE A 210 7.71 6.67 -14.51
N GLY A 211 8.70 6.47 -15.33
CA GLY A 211 10.07 6.15 -15.00
C GLY A 211 10.57 5.01 -15.86
N PRO A 212 11.82 4.58 -15.68
CA PRO A 212 12.36 3.46 -16.44
C PRO A 212 11.65 2.15 -16.11
N ASP A 213 11.06 1.50 -17.11
CA ASP A 213 10.42 0.20 -16.97
C ASP A 213 11.44 -0.89 -16.64
N VAL A 214 11.11 -1.71 -15.66
CA VAL A 214 11.95 -2.81 -15.22
C VAL A 214 11.91 -3.94 -16.24
N SER A 215 13.09 -4.43 -16.64
CA SER A 215 13.19 -5.56 -17.55
C SER A 215 13.12 -6.89 -16.81
N PHE A 216 11.98 -7.57 -16.94
CA PHE A 216 11.79 -8.95 -16.44
C PHE A 216 11.95 -10.00 -17.51
N TYR A 217 12.48 -9.63 -18.65
CA TYR A 217 12.63 -10.53 -19.78
C TYR A 217 13.50 -11.76 -19.42
N ASN A 218 13.03 -12.93 -19.82
CA ASN A 218 13.66 -14.21 -19.53
C ASN A 218 14.58 -14.69 -20.67
N GLY A 219 15.17 -13.75 -21.37
CA GLY A 219 16.07 -14.00 -22.48
C GLY A 219 17.50 -13.56 -22.21
N SER A 220 18.33 -13.67 -23.22
CA SER A 220 19.68 -13.14 -23.18
C SER A 220 19.65 -11.62 -23.35
N TYR A 221 20.19 -10.89 -22.40
CA TYR A 221 20.49 -9.48 -22.58
C TYR A 221 21.70 -9.30 -23.47
N GLY A 222 21.81 -8.12 -24.06
CA GLY A 222 23.11 -7.63 -24.53
C GLY A 222 24.09 -7.56 -23.34
N GLN A 223 25.27 -8.06 -23.54
CA GLN A 223 26.29 -7.99 -22.50
C GLN A 223 26.87 -6.59 -22.42
N SER A 224 26.99 -6.06 -21.23
CA SER A 224 27.69 -4.80 -21.01
C SER A 224 29.19 -4.97 -21.19
N SER A 225 29.85 -3.99 -21.77
CA SER A 225 31.30 -3.90 -21.75
C SER A 225 31.88 -3.76 -20.32
N ASN A 226 31.05 -3.40 -19.36
CA ASN A 226 31.40 -3.29 -17.94
C ASN A 226 31.08 -4.57 -17.16
N ALA A 227 31.15 -5.73 -17.81
CA ALA A 227 30.78 -7.01 -17.25
C ALA A 227 31.44 -7.30 -15.88
N THR A 228 32.69 -6.98 -15.72
CA THR A 228 33.44 -7.16 -14.46
C THR A 228 32.94 -6.26 -13.32
N PHE A 229 32.34 -5.14 -13.65
CA PHE A 229 31.90 -4.14 -12.69
C PHE A 229 30.41 -4.18 -12.45
N ASN A 230 29.67 -4.87 -13.29
CA ASN A 230 28.21 -4.92 -13.25
C ASN A 230 27.71 -6.16 -12.52
N PRO A 231 27.24 -6.02 -11.27
CA PRO A 231 26.70 -7.17 -10.52
C PRO A 231 25.32 -7.62 -11.02
N THR A 232 24.70 -6.86 -11.95
CA THR A 232 23.32 -7.03 -12.39
C THR A 232 23.19 -7.63 -13.79
N GLN A 233 24.22 -8.29 -14.28
CA GLN A 233 24.30 -8.79 -15.64
C GLN A 233 23.49 -10.05 -15.95
N SER A 234 23.12 -10.80 -14.93
CA SER A 234 22.32 -12.01 -15.13
C SER A 234 20.94 -11.66 -15.71
N PRO A 235 20.46 -12.37 -16.75
CA PRO A 235 19.11 -12.21 -17.26
C PRO A 235 18.03 -12.35 -16.20
N ASP A 236 18.25 -13.17 -15.18
CA ASP A 236 17.33 -13.41 -14.06
C ASP A 236 17.53 -12.44 -12.89
N TYR A 237 18.46 -11.52 -12.98
CA TYR A 237 18.82 -10.66 -11.86
C TYR A 237 17.62 -9.89 -11.29
N MET A 238 16.87 -9.21 -12.13
CA MET A 238 15.72 -8.42 -11.69
C MET A 238 14.63 -9.30 -11.09
N ARG A 239 14.32 -10.43 -11.71
CA ARG A 239 13.34 -11.39 -11.17
C ARG A 239 13.76 -11.93 -9.83
N ASN A 240 14.99 -12.41 -9.69
CA ASN A 240 15.49 -12.97 -8.43
C ASN A 240 15.51 -11.94 -7.30
N ASN A 241 15.92 -10.71 -7.59
CA ASN A 241 15.93 -9.66 -6.57
C ASN A 241 14.52 -9.20 -6.20
N MET A 242 13.60 -9.10 -7.16
CA MET A 242 12.19 -8.80 -6.87
C MET A 242 11.51 -9.90 -6.05
N ARG A 243 11.78 -11.19 -6.35
CA ARG A 243 11.30 -12.30 -5.50
C ARG A 243 11.77 -12.14 -4.06
N ASN A 244 13.07 -11.92 -3.88
CA ASN A 244 13.67 -11.77 -2.55
C ASN A 244 13.12 -10.55 -1.82
N TRP A 245 12.98 -9.44 -2.53
CA TRP A 245 12.40 -8.23 -1.98
C TRP A 245 10.94 -8.42 -1.57
N LEU A 246 10.11 -9.03 -2.39
CA LEU A 246 8.69 -9.25 -2.07
C LEU A 246 8.51 -10.14 -0.84
N VAL A 247 9.33 -11.20 -0.70
CA VAL A 247 9.33 -12.04 0.50
C VAL A 247 9.77 -11.25 1.73
N TRP A 248 10.84 -10.48 1.61
CA TRP A 248 11.29 -9.56 2.66
C TRP A 248 10.18 -8.56 3.03
N TYR A 249 9.58 -7.95 2.04
CA TYR A 249 8.53 -6.94 2.23
C TYR A 249 7.32 -7.52 2.98
N LYS A 250 6.83 -8.69 2.56
CA LYS A 250 5.78 -9.41 3.27
C LYS A 250 6.16 -9.70 4.71
N LYS A 251 7.36 -10.20 4.94
CA LYS A 251 7.85 -10.56 6.27
C LYS A 251 8.04 -9.34 7.18
N GLN A 252 8.55 -8.24 6.64
CA GLN A 252 8.73 -7.00 7.39
C GLN A 252 7.40 -6.36 7.78
N VAL A 253 6.51 -6.16 6.81
CA VAL A 253 5.27 -5.41 7.00
C VAL A 253 4.16 -6.26 7.60
N GLY A 254 4.11 -7.54 7.23
CA GLY A 254 3.08 -8.46 7.72
C GLY A 254 1.74 -8.35 6.98
N PHE A 255 1.68 -7.73 5.80
CA PHE A 255 0.44 -7.59 5.02
C PHE A 255 -0.15 -8.94 4.58
N ASP A 256 -1.44 -8.98 4.23
CA ASP A 256 -2.22 -10.21 3.98
C ASP A 256 -2.52 -10.45 2.51
N GLY A 257 -2.42 -9.43 1.70
CA GLY A 257 -2.65 -9.51 0.27
C GLY A 257 -1.90 -8.42 -0.47
N VAL A 258 -1.97 -8.46 -1.80
CA VAL A 258 -1.32 -7.48 -2.66
C VAL A 258 -2.26 -6.93 -3.73
N ARG A 259 -2.11 -5.65 -4.03
CA ARG A 259 -2.55 -5.05 -5.28
C ARG A 259 -1.31 -4.78 -6.11
N LEU A 260 -1.29 -5.29 -7.32
CA LEU A 260 -0.18 -5.15 -8.24
C LEU A 260 -0.50 -4.03 -9.23
N ASP A 261 0.33 -2.99 -9.19
CA ASP A 261 0.21 -1.81 -10.02
C ASP A 261 0.58 -2.13 -11.48
N ALA A 262 -0.14 -1.51 -12.41
CA ALA A 262 0.23 -1.43 -13.83
C ALA A 262 0.63 -2.76 -14.49
N VAL A 263 -0.04 -3.87 -14.15
CA VAL A 263 0.33 -5.23 -14.62
C VAL A 263 0.17 -5.43 -16.12
N LYS A 264 -0.42 -4.46 -16.81
CA LYS A 264 -0.52 -4.43 -18.25
C LYS A 264 0.85 -4.15 -18.91
N HIS A 265 1.75 -3.49 -18.21
CA HIS A 265 2.97 -2.89 -18.77
C HIS A 265 4.20 -3.78 -18.63
N PHE A 266 4.09 -4.93 -17.97
CA PHE A 266 5.17 -5.90 -17.86
C PHE A 266 4.67 -7.35 -18.03
N PRO A 267 5.56 -8.31 -18.31
CA PRO A 267 5.14 -9.67 -18.66
C PRO A 267 4.37 -10.39 -17.55
N ALA A 268 3.26 -11.04 -17.92
CA ALA A 268 2.42 -11.79 -16.97
C ALA A 268 3.18 -12.94 -16.28
N PHE A 269 4.13 -13.57 -16.96
CA PHE A 269 4.95 -14.63 -16.37
C PHE A 269 5.77 -14.13 -15.16
N ALA A 270 6.17 -12.85 -15.15
CA ALA A 270 6.86 -12.28 -14.00
C ALA A 270 5.92 -12.15 -12.79
N THR A 271 4.69 -11.72 -13.02
CA THR A 271 3.66 -11.68 -11.97
C THR A 271 3.37 -13.08 -11.42
N GLU A 272 3.20 -14.06 -12.30
CA GLU A 272 2.97 -15.45 -11.89
C GLU A 272 4.10 -15.95 -10.99
N ASP A 273 5.32 -15.76 -11.43
CA ASP A 273 6.51 -16.15 -10.72
C ASP A 273 6.64 -15.48 -9.34
N PHE A 274 6.39 -14.18 -9.25
CA PHE A 274 6.43 -13.46 -7.99
C PHE A 274 5.38 -13.95 -7.01
N LEU A 275 4.16 -14.16 -7.48
CA LEU A 275 3.07 -14.67 -6.66
C LEU A 275 3.33 -16.10 -6.20
N TYR A 276 3.83 -16.96 -7.08
CA TYR A 276 4.24 -18.31 -6.71
C TYR A 276 5.31 -18.31 -5.60
N ASN A 277 6.33 -17.49 -5.78
CA ASN A 277 7.43 -17.39 -4.83
C ASN A 277 6.98 -16.83 -3.46
N LEU A 278 6.12 -15.81 -3.45
CA LEU A 278 5.52 -15.27 -2.23
C LEU A 278 4.74 -16.35 -1.47
N GLN A 279 3.94 -17.13 -2.19
CA GLN A 279 3.14 -18.21 -1.65
C GLN A 279 4.01 -19.26 -0.99
N SER A 280 5.13 -19.62 -1.62
CA SER A 280 6.03 -20.68 -1.15
C SER A 280 6.93 -20.23 0.00
N ASN A 281 7.42 -18.99 -0.01
CA ASN A 281 8.50 -18.54 0.85
C ASN A 281 8.09 -17.52 1.92
N ALA A 282 6.94 -16.86 1.78
CA ALA A 282 6.47 -15.86 2.74
C ALA A 282 5.45 -16.41 3.75
N GLY A 283 5.18 -17.70 3.73
CA GLY A 283 4.31 -18.36 4.71
C GLY A 283 2.81 -18.19 4.45
N TRP A 284 2.40 -17.87 3.23
CA TRP A 284 1.01 -17.99 2.85
C TRP A 284 0.65 -19.45 2.58
N ALA A 285 -0.43 -19.90 3.20
CA ALA A 285 -0.85 -21.30 3.10
C ALA A 285 -1.32 -21.68 1.68
N ASN A 286 -1.21 -22.96 1.35
CA ASN A 286 -1.78 -23.60 0.15
C ASN A 286 -1.34 -22.96 -1.18
N GLY A 287 -0.08 -22.61 -1.29
CA GLY A 287 0.44 -22.02 -2.52
C GLY A 287 -0.31 -20.77 -2.95
N GLY A 288 -0.90 -20.02 -1.98
CA GLY A 288 -1.62 -18.78 -2.20
C GLY A 288 -3.01 -18.92 -2.76
N ALA A 289 -3.59 -20.12 -2.75
CA ALA A 289 -4.99 -20.30 -3.07
C ALA A 289 -5.90 -19.40 -2.20
N THR A 290 -5.43 -19.05 -1.01
CA THR A 290 -6.13 -18.18 -0.06
C THR A 290 -5.59 -16.74 0.00
N MET A 291 -4.49 -16.44 -0.68
CA MET A 291 -3.93 -15.10 -0.69
C MET A 291 -4.78 -14.17 -1.56
N TYR A 292 -5.17 -13.02 -1.00
CA TYR A 292 -5.76 -11.97 -1.81
C TYR A 292 -4.69 -11.35 -2.71
N ALA A 293 -4.93 -11.39 -4.01
CA ALA A 293 -4.08 -10.76 -5.01
C ALA A 293 -4.93 -10.22 -6.14
N VAL A 294 -4.74 -8.94 -6.46
CA VAL A 294 -5.44 -8.26 -7.55
C VAL A 294 -4.44 -7.48 -8.40
N GLY A 295 -4.55 -7.61 -9.72
CA GLY A 295 -3.77 -6.83 -10.68
C GLY A 295 -4.60 -5.70 -11.27
N GLU A 296 -3.97 -4.55 -11.44
CA GLU A 296 -4.56 -3.47 -12.17
C GLU A 296 -4.29 -3.63 -13.67
N TRP A 297 -5.32 -4.03 -14.39
CA TRP A 297 -5.33 -4.08 -15.85
C TRP A 297 -6.50 -3.28 -16.38
N VAL A 298 -6.23 -2.11 -16.96
CA VAL A 298 -7.26 -1.30 -17.61
C VAL A 298 -7.59 -1.90 -18.97
N GLY A 299 -8.77 -2.51 -19.09
CA GLY A 299 -9.18 -3.18 -20.31
C GLY A 299 -10.58 -3.79 -20.26
N GLY A 300 -11.01 -4.40 -21.37
CA GLY A 300 -12.28 -5.10 -21.48
C GLY A 300 -12.25 -6.50 -20.86
N ALA A 301 -13.43 -7.10 -20.67
CA ALA A 301 -13.61 -8.39 -19.99
C ALA A 301 -12.71 -9.51 -20.52
N SER A 302 -12.56 -9.64 -21.83
CA SER A 302 -11.71 -10.68 -22.43
C SER A 302 -10.22 -10.52 -22.12
N GLN A 303 -9.74 -9.26 -22.04
CA GLN A 303 -8.36 -8.97 -21.69
C GLN A 303 -8.09 -9.26 -20.21
N LEU A 304 -9.05 -8.91 -19.33
CA LEU A 304 -8.98 -9.21 -17.91
C LEU A 304 -8.93 -10.72 -17.66
N ASP A 305 -9.81 -11.47 -18.35
CA ASP A 305 -9.86 -12.94 -18.25
C ASP A 305 -8.58 -13.59 -18.81
N GLN A 306 -8.03 -13.06 -19.91
CA GLN A 306 -6.80 -13.57 -20.48
C GLN A 306 -5.61 -13.37 -19.50
N TRP A 307 -5.47 -12.18 -18.95
CA TRP A 307 -4.40 -11.94 -17.97
C TRP A 307 -4.54 -12.85 -16.74
N CYS A 308 -5.74 -13.05 -16.22
CA CYS A 308 -5.95 -14.01 -15.12
C CYS A 308 -5.48 -15.42 -15.48
N THR A 309 -5.64 -15.83 -16.75
CA THR A 309 -5.14 -17.10 -17.27
C THR A 309 -3.61 -17.11 -17.32
N ASP A 310 -3.03 -16.06 -17.85
CA ASP A 310 -1.58 -15.93 -18.06
C ASP A 310 -0.80 -15.95 -16.73
N VAL A 311 -1.41 -15.44 -15.65
CA VAL A 311 -0.86 -15.56 -14.30
C VAL A 311 -1.31 -16.83 -13.57
N GLN A 312 -1.78 -17.86 -14.31
CA GLN A 312 -2.26 -19.15 -13.77
C GLN A 312 -3.32 -19.00 -12.67
N ASN A 313 -4.19 -18.01 -12.79
CA ASN A 313 -5.22 -17.67 -11.82
C ASN A 313 -4.69 -17.38 -10.39
N ARG A 314 -3.43 -16.97 -10.23
CA ARG A 314 -2.87 -16.59 -8.93
C ARG A 314 -3.35 -15.22 -8.44
N ALA A 315 -3.83 -14.38 -9.35
CA ALA A 315 -4.46 -13.10 -9.06
C ALA A 315 -5.77 -12.95 -9.85
N GLY A 316 -6.64 -12.09 -9.36
CA GLY A 316 -7.77 -11.53 -10.11
C GLY A 316 -7.44 -10.13 -10.61
N THR A 317 -8.46 -9.44 -11.13
CA THR A 317 -8.36 -8.07 -11.61
C THR A 317 -9.45 -7.19 -11.01
N PHE A 318 -9.23 -5.89 -11.04
CA PHE A 318 -10.31 -4.91 -10.96
C PHE A 318 -11.23 -5.11 -12.16
N ASP A 319 -12.54 -5.17 -11.93
CA ASP A 319 -13.53 -5.36 -12.99
C ASP A 319 -13.82 -4.04 -13.71
N PHE A 320 -12.87 -3.61 -14.54
CA PHE A 320 -13.03 -2.40 -15.37
C PHE A 320 -14.17 -2.54 -16.38
N SER A 321 -14.52 -3.76 -16.77
CA SER A 321 -15.66 -3.99 -17.64
C SER A 321 -16.97 -3.64 -16.93
N LEU A 322 -17.19 -4.15 -15.72
CA LEU A 322 -18.34 -3.77 -14.90
C LEU A 322 -18.32 -2.27 -14.59
N ARG A 323 -17.16 -1.74 -14.24
CA ARG A 323 -17.01 -0.31 -13.94
C ARG A 323 -17.47 0.59 -15.09
N ASN A 324 -17.27 0.19 -16.35
CA ASN A 324 -17.80 0.91 -17.49
C ASN A 324 -19.33 0.92 -17.50
N GLY A 325 -19.99 -0.19 -17.14
CA GLY A 325 -21.44 -0.21 -16.95
C GLY A 325 -21.90 0.72 -15.81
N LEU A 326 -21.18 0.70 -14.68
CA LEU A 326 -21.46 1.58 -13.54
C LEU A 326 -21.28 3.07 -13.90
N TYR A 327 -20.28 3.39 -14.70
CA TYR A 327 -20.13 4.72 -15.26
C TYR A 327 -21.35 5.13 -16.09
N ASN A 328 -21.89 4.21 -16.93
CA ASN A 328 -23.02 4.50 -17.80
C ASN A 328 -24.31 4.75 -17.00
N ILE A 329 -24.49 4.16 -15.83
CA ILE A 329 -25.60 4.49 -14.91
C ILE A 329 -25.61 5.99 -14.60
N ILE A 330 -24.44 6.58 -14.39
CA ILE A 330 -24.30 7.97 -13.98
C ILE A 330 -24.28 8.90 -15.19
N SER A 331 -23.42 8.62 -16.17
CA SER A 331 -23.25 9.46 -17.37
C SER A 331 -24.49 9.44 -18.29
N GLY A 332 -25.24 8.36 -18.28
CA GLY A 332 -26.50 8.23 -19.05
C GLY A 332 -27.64 9.05 -18.48
N GLY A 333 -27.53 9.52 -17.24
CA GLY A 333 -28.51 10.41 -16.65
C GLY A 333 -29.94 9.82 -16.51
N GLY A 334 -30.07 8.49 -16.40
CA GLY A 334 -31.34 7.78 -16.39
C GLY A 334 -31.79 7.28 -17.78
N ASN A 335 -30.96 7.43 -18.80
CA ASN A 335 -31.21 6.85 -20.13
C ASN A 335 -30.44 5.54 -20.37
N PHE A 336 -29.63 5.13 -19.39
CA PHE A 336 -28.90 3.87 -19.48
C PHE A 336 -29.85 2.70 -19.27
N ASP A 337 -29.73 1.67 -20.10
CA ASP A 337 -30.50 0.43 -19.93
C ASP A 337 -29.85 -0.46 -18.85
N LEU A 338 -30.37 -0.38 -17.62
CA LEU A 338 -29.93 -1.22 -16.50
C LEU A 338 -30.06 -2.71 -16.81
N GLY A 339 -30.94 -3.09 -17.73
CA GLY A 339 -31.06 -4.47 -18.20
C GLY A 339 -29.81 -4.99 -18.89
N SER A 340 -28.97 -4.10 -19.41
CA SER A 340 -27.67 -4.46 -20.01
C SER A 340 -26.54 -4.65 -19.00
N LEU A 341 -26.68 -4.11 -17.78
CA LEU A 341 -25.59 -4.10 -16.78
C LEU A 341 -25.00 -5.50 -16.44
N PRO A 342 -25.80 -6.59 -16.31
CA PRO A 342 -25.24 -7.90 -16.09
C PRO A 342 -24.26 -8.37 -17.16
N GLY A 343 -24.40 -7.88 -18.39
CA GLY A 343 -23.49 -8.17 -19.50
C GLY A 343 -22.12 -7.47 -19.42
N TYR A 344 -22.02 -6.41 -18.62
CA TYR A 344 -20.75 -5.70 -18.42
C TYR A 344 -19.84 -6.42 -17.43
N GLN A 345 -20.36 -7.31 -16.60
CA GLN A 345 -19.54 -8.04 -15.65
C GLN A 345 -18.49 -8.86 -16.38
N GLN A 346 -17.31 -8.91 -15.81
CA GLN A 346 -16.31 -9.89 -16.19
C GLN A 346 -16.96 -11.28 -16.13
N GLY A 347 -17.15 -11.91 -17.28
CA GLY A 347 -17.88 -13.16 -17.41
C GLY A 347 -17.20 -14.34 -16.74
N ARG A 348 -15.89 -14.26 -16.63
CA ARG A 348 -15.04 -15.27 -16.06
C ARG A 348 -14.64 -14.87 -14.64
N ARG A 349 -15.05 -15.65 -13.69
CA ARG A 349 -14.51 -15.59 -12.34
C ARG A 349 -13.16 -16.30 -12.30
N VAL A 350 -12.23 -15.80 -11.53
CA VAL A 350 -10.91 -16.41 -11.40
C VAL A 350 -11.04 -17.85 -10.92
N VAL A 351 -10.57 -18.80 -11.74
CA VAL A 351 -10.63 -20.24 -11.45
C VAL A 351 -9.22 -20.79 -11.32
N PHE A 352 -8.96 -21.52 -10.25
CA PHE A 352 -7.71 -22.23 -10.03
C PHE A 352 -7.98 -23.67 -9.60
N GLN A 353 -7.35 -24.64 -10.28
CA GLN A 353 -7.56 -26.08 -10.02
C GLN A 353 -9.04 -26.48 -9.94
N GLY A 354 -9.86 -25.94 -10.82
CA GLY A 354 -11.30 -26.20 -10.87
C GLY A 354 -12.15 -25.43 -9.86
N ASN A 355 -11.55 -24.69 -8.93
CA ASN A 355 -12.27 -23.90 -7.93
C ASN A 355 -12.35 -22.44 -8.35
N LYS A 356 -13.52 -21.84 -8.13
CA LYS A 356 -13.75 -20.42 -8.32
C LYS A 356 -13.16 -19.60 -7.18
N TYR A 357 -12.29 -18.67 -7.50
CA TYR A 357 -11.73 -17.69 -6.54
C TYR A 357 -12.37 -16.33 -6.74
N VAL A 358 -13.68 -16.27 -6.62
CA VAL A 358 -14.48 -15.04 -6.86
C VAL A 358 -14.04 -13.87 -5.98
N HIS A 359 -13.46 -14.12 -4.81
CA HIS A 359 -12.91 -13.08 -3.94
C HIS A 359 -11.77 -12.27 -4.57
N ARG A 360 -11.15 -12.77 -5.64
CA ARG A 360 -10.09 -12.06 -6.37
C ARG A 360 -10.60 -11.20 -7.51
N THR A 361 -11.88 -11.29 -7.88
CA THR A 361 -12.51 -10.34 -8.79
C THR A 361 -12.96 -9.13 -7.97
N VAL A 362 -12.62 -7.94 -8.41
CA VAL A 362 -12.82 -6.71 -7.63
C VAL A 362 -13.78 -5.76 -8.34
N PRO A 363 -15.10 -5.87 -8.07
CA PRO A 363 -16.05 -4.84 -8.47
C PRO A 363 -15.70 -3.51 -7.79
N PHE A 364 -15.73 -2.40 -8.52
CA PHE A 364 -15.44 -1.08 -7.99
C PHE A 364 -16.13 0.02 -8.78
N VAL A 365 -16.29 1.18 -8.16
CA VAL A 365 -16.90 2.37 -8.77
C VAL A 365 -15.82 3.38 -9.11
N ASN A 366 -15.12 3.89 -8.12
CA ASN A 366 -14.00 4.81 -8.27
C ASN A 366 -12.72 4.27 -7.62
N ASN A 367 -11.59 4.79 -8.06
CA ASN A 367 -10.30 4.65 -7.41
C ASN A 367 -9.50 5.96 -7.56
N HIS A 368 -8.28 5.98 -7.07
CA HIS A 368 -7.41 7.15 -7.10
C HIS A 368 -6.99 7.59 -8.51
N ASP A 369 -7.17 6.75 -9.53
CA ASP A 369 -6.85 7.02 -10.93
C ASP A 369 -8.08 7.34 -11.80
N THR A 370 -9.27 6.99 -11.33
CA THR A 370 -10.52 7.30 -12.03
C THR A 370 -11.24 8.52 -11.45
N PHE A 371 -10.71 9.09 -10.37
CA PHE A 371 -11.24 10.29 -9.76
C PHE A 371 -10.13 11.18 -9.23
N ARG A 372 -9.88 12.29 -9.92
CA ARG A 372 -8.93 13.33 -9.50
C ARG A 372 -9.60 14.68 -9.57
N PRO A 373 -9.97 15.30 -8.45
CA PRO A 373 -10.52 16.63 -8.46
C PRO A 373 -9.49 17.65 -8.94
N GLN A 374 -9.98 18.60 -9.72
CA GLN A 374 -9.21 19.77 -10.11
C GLN A 374 -9.23 20.80 -8.98
N LEU A 375 -8.08 21.34 -8.67
CA LEU A 375 -7.94 22.40 -7.67
C LEU A 375 -7.61 23.71 -8.33
N GLY A 376 -8.24 24.77 -7.84
CA GLY A 376 -7.84 26.13 -8.13
C GLY A 376 -6.57 26.53 -7.40
N SER A 377 -6.03 27.69 -7.74
CA SER A 377 -4.81 28.26 -7.13
C SER A 377 -4.93 28.47 -5.60
N THR A 378 -6.13 28.52 -5.09
CA THR A 378 -6.43 28.65 -3.64
C THR A 378 -6.58 27.32 -2.93
N GLY A 379 -6.39 26.19 -3.63
CA GLY A 379 -6.60 24.84 -3.08
C GLY A 379 -8.06 24.44 -2.95
N ASN A 380 -8.99 25.24 -3.44
CA ASN A 380 -10.41 24.91 -3.47
C ASN A 380 -10.74 24.03 -4.68
N TYR A 381 -11.70 23.14 -4.49
CA TYR A 381 -12.23 22.30 -5.54
C TYR A 381 -12.91 23.15 -6.63
N THR A 382 -12.52 22.95 -7.89
CA THR A 382 -13.04 23.67 -9.06
C THR A 382 -13.65 22.76 -10.13
N GLY A 383 -13.64 21.46 -9.93
CA GLY A 383 -14.11 20.46 -10.87
C GLY A 383 -13.19 19.24 -10.94
N TRP A 384 -13.28 18.49 -12.01
CA TRP A 384 -12.41 17.32 -12.24
C TRP A 384 -11.34 17.64 -13.27
N ASN A 385 -10.20 16.98 -13.11
CA ASN A 385 -9.16 16.97 -14.14
C ASN A 385 -9.37 15.76 -15.06
N THR A 386 -10.26 15.88 -16.02
CA THR A 386 -10.60 14.81 -16.95
C THR A 386 -9.45 14.39 -17.87
N GLY A 387 -8.43 15.22 -18.05
CA GLY A 387 -7.28 14.92 -18.89
C GLY A 387 -6.24 13.99 -18.28
N SER A 388 -6.37 13.66 -16.98
CA SER A 388 -5.44 12.82 -16.24
C SER A 388 -6.02 11.49 -15.82
N GLU A 389 -7.25 11.17 -16.21
CA GLU A 389 -7.96 9.97 -15.76
C GLU A 389 -7.63 8.76 -16.65
N LEU A 390 -7.39 7.61 -16.03
CA LEU A 390 -7.19 6.34 -16.75
C LEU A 390 -8.48 5.81 -17.38
N ALA A 391 -9.62 6.21 -16.84
CA ALA A 391 -10.95 5.91 -17.35
C ALA A 391 -11.88 7.08 -17.06
N PRO A 392 -13.04 7.19 -17.74
CA PRO A 392 -13.99 8.27 -17.47
C PRO A 392 -14.34 8.33 -15.98
N HIS A 393 -14.26 9.50 -15.38
CA HIS A 393 -14.57 9.69 -13.96
C HIS A 393 -16.06 9.49 -13.67
N ILE A 394 -16.33 9.04 -12.47
CA ILE A 394 -17.68 8.97 -11.92
C ILE A 394 -17.82 10.07 -10.88
N ASP A 395 -18.79 10.96 -11.07
CA ASP A 395 -19.05 12.05 -10.14
C ASP A 395 -19.47 11.51 -8.77
N PRO A 396 -18.67 11.71 -7.69
CA PRO A 396 -19.02 11.26 -6.36
C PRO A 396 -20.22 12.02 -5.75
N PHE A 397 -20.65 13.11 -6.37
CA PHE A 397 -21.79 13.90 -5.90
C PHE A 397 -23.09 13.57 -6.64
N ASP A 398 -23.03 12.79 -7.72
CA ASP A 398 -24.24 12.33 -8.40
C ASP A 398 -25.07 11.42 -7.50
N GLY A 399 -26.38 11.61 -7.48
CA GLY A 399 -27.30 10.79 -6.70
C GLY A 399 -27.32 9.31 -7.14
N ARG A 400 -26.91 9.01 -8.37
CA ARG A 400 -26.80 7.64 -8.90
C ARG A 400 -25.58 6.88 -8.43
N LEU A 401 -24.63 7.54 -7.75
CA LEU A 401 -23.47 6.88 -7.17
C LEU A 401 -23.89 5.73 -6.25
N SER A 402 -24.96 5.91 -5.47
CA SER A 402 -25.47 4.86 -4.58
C SER A 402 -25.99 3.64 -5.36
N ALA A 403 -26.66 3.86 -6.50
CA ALA A 403 -27.10 2.78 -7.37
C ALA A 403 -25.92 2.00 -7.96
N ALA A 404 -24.86 2.70 -8.37
CA ALA A 404 -23.62 2.09 -8.82
C ALA A 404 -22.95 1.23 -7.73
N TYR A 405 -22.86 1.75 -6.49
CA TYR A 405 -22.35 0.98 -5.36
C TYR A 405 -23.25 -0.20 -4.98
N ALA A 406 -24.57 -0.05 -5.09
CA ALA A 406 -25.51 -1.16 -4.87
C ALA A 406 -25.25 -2.32 -5.85
N ALA A 407 -25.01 -1.98 -7.12
CA ALA A 407 -24.65 -2.97 -8.12
C ALA A 407 -23.29 -3.63 -7.83
N ALA A 408 -22.25 -2.84 -7.53
CA ALA A 408 -20.91 -3.34 -7.23
C ALA A 408 -20.89 -4.28 -6.00
N LEU A 409 -21.71 -4.00 -4.99
CA LEU A 409 -21.81 -4.80 -3.77
C LEU A 409 -22.75 -6.02 -3.95
N ALA A 410 -23.67 -5.99 -4.92
CA ALA A 410 -24.60 -7.09 -5.18
C ALA A 410 -24.00 -8.22 -6.01
N VAL A 411 -23.00 -7.97 -6.84
CA VAL A 411 -22.36 -8.99 -7.68
C VAL A 411 -21.36 -9.84 -6.91
N ASP A 412 -20.89 -10.92 -7.54
CA ASP A 412 -19.81 -11.73 -6.98
C ASP A 412 -18.48 -10.98 -7.06
N GLY A 413 -17.65 -11.11 -6.03
CA GLY A 413 -16.33 -10.51 -5.95
C GLY A 413 -16.03 -9.92 -4.58
N SER A 414 -14.86 -9.34 -4.44
CA SER A 414 -14.47 -8.54 -3.27
C SER A 414 -14.64 -7.06 -3.63
N PRO A 415 -15.77 -6.43 -3.29
CA PRO A 415 -16.03 -5.07 -3.69
C PRO A 415 -15.03 -4.10 -3.06
N GLN A 416 -14.47 -3.22 -3.89
CA GLN A 416 -13.61 -2.14 -3.42
C GLN A 416 -14.45 -0.87 -3.24
N ILE A 417 -14.28 -0.25 -2.10
CA ILE A 417 -14.88 1.04 -1.75
C ILE A 417 -13.78 2.10 -1.82
N PHE A 418 -14.03 3.20 -2.52
CA PHE A 418 -13.07 4.28 -2.61
C PHE A 418 -13.19 5.22 -1.40
N PHE A 419 -12.05 5.65 -0.85
CA PHE A 419 -12.00 6.44 0.37
C PHE A 419 -12.83 7.73 0.29
N GLU A 420 -12.69 8.48 -0.80
CA GLU A 420 -13.39 9.76 -0.97
C GLU A 420 -14.88 9.60 -1.28
N ASP A 421 -15.31 8.48 -1.82
CA ASP A 421 -16.73 8.17 -1.98
C ASP A 421 -17.37 7.85 -0.63
N LEU A 422 -16.68 7.09 0.23
CA LEU A 422 -17.18 6.74 1.56
C LEU A 422 -17.16 7.93 2.51
N PHE A 423 -16.05 8.66 2.55
CA PHE A 423 -15.83 9.71 3.56
C PHE A 423 -16.08 11.12 3.05
N ASN A 424 -16.48 11.28 1.80
CA ASN A 424 -16.92 12.56 1.23
C ASN A 424 -15.95 13.73 1.49
N VAL A 425 -14.65 13.43 1.48
CA VAL A 425 -13.58 14.40 1.76
C VAL A 425 -13.62 15.57 0.79
N GLY A 426 -13.93 15.30 -0.49
CA GLY A 426 -14.03 16.30 -1.53
C GLY A 426 -15.12 17.34 -1.30
N ASN A 427 -16.21 16.98 -0.59
CA ASN A 427 -17.32 17.91 -0.30
C ASN A 427 -16.95 19.03 0.66
N THR A 428 -15.83 18.89 1.39
CA THR A 428 -15.37 19.97 2.28
C THR A 428 -14.86 21.19 1.52
N GLY A 429 -14.70 21.11 0.19
CA GLY A 429 -14.04 22.12 -0.62
C GLY A 429 -12.56 22.30 -0.27
N LYS A 430 -12.04 21.49 0.61
CA LYS A 430 -10.70 21.60 1.20
C LYS A 430 -9.98 20.25 1.23
N ARG A 431 -10.01 19.55 0.11
CA ARG A 431 -9.44 18.20 -0.02
C ARG A 431 -8.01 18.09 0.51
N PHE A 432 -7.17 19.10 0.22
CA PHE A 432 -5.78 19.13 0.70
C PHE A 432 -5.61 19.74 2.09
N SER A 433 -6.61 20.46 2.56
CA SER A 433 -6.59 21.10 3.87
C SER A 433 -7.55 20.45 4.86
N HIS A 434 -8.16 19.33 4.49
CA HIS A 434 -8.96 18.55 5.43
C HIS A 434 -8.08 18.09 6.58
N GLN A 435 -8.34 18.62 7.76
CA GLN A 435 -7.62 18.32 9.00
C GLN A 435 -8.60 17.67 9.95
N PRO A 436 -8.82 16.36 9.87
CA PRO A 436 -9.63 15.74 10.91
C PRO A 436 -8.87 15.85 12.23
N THR A 437 -9.41 16.57 13.17
CA THR A 437 -8.91 16.65 14.54
C THR A 437 -9.17 15.35 15.27
N SER A 438 -10.19 14.61 14.82
CA SER A 438 -10.50 13.25 15.23
C SER A 438 -11.06 12.48 14.03
N THR A 439 -11.09 11.15 14.12
CA THR A 439 -11.73 10.31 13.09
C THR A 439 -13.26 10.52 13.03
N ALA A 440 -13.86 11.10 14.05
CA ALA A 440 -15.28 11.44 14.08
C ALA A 440 -15.64 12.63 13.19
N ASP A 441 -14.68 13.50 12.91
CA ASP A 441 -14.89 14.70 12.09
C ASP A 441 -14.94 14.39 10.58
N LEU A 442 -14.60 13.16 10.20
CA LEU A 442 -14.59 12.74 8.81
C LEU A 442 -16.03 12.40 8.38
N PRO A 443 -16.64 13.18 7.46
CA PRO A 443 -18.02 12.94 7.05
C PRO A 443 -18.15 11.61 6.31
N VAL A 444 -19.22 10.86 6.62
CA VAL A 444 -19.51 9.57 6.00
C VAL A 444 -20.74 9.68 5.12
N ARG A 445 -20.69 9.04 3.99
CA ARG A 445 -21.88 8.81 3.16
C ARG A 445 -22.69 7.65 3.72
N SER A 446 -23.80 8.00 4.35
CA SER A 446 -24.67 7.03 5.03
C SER A 446 -25.27 5.98 4.10
N ASP A 447 -25.44 6.29 2.82
CA ASP A 447 -25.93 5.38 1.80
C ASP A 447 -24.91 4.27 1.47
N ILE A 448 -23.62 4.63 1.32
CA ILE A 448 -22.54 3.67 1.07
C ILE A 448 -22.28 2.85 2.34
N GLU A 449 -22.26 3.49 3.52
CA GLU A 449 -22.14 2.79 4.80
C GLU A 449 -23.27 1.77 4.99
N ASN A 450 -24.50 2.14 4.67
CA ASN A 450 -25.65 1.25 4.72
C ASN A 450 -25.49 0.05 3.78
N LEU A 451 -25.01 0.27 2.55
CA LEU A 451 -24.77 -0.82 1.59
C LEU A 451 -23.68 -1.78 2.07
N ILE A 452 -22.60 -1.26 2.67
CA ILE A 452 -21.57 -2.11 3.31
C ILE A 452 -22.21 -2.92 4.43
N TRP A 453 -23.00 -2.28 5.29
CA TRP A 453 -23.71 -2.96 6.36
C TRP A 453 -24.62 -4.07 5.82
N CYS A 454 -25.42 -3.79 4.78
CA CYS A 454 -26.30 -4.79 4.15
C CYS A 454 -25.49 -5.97 3.58
N HIS A 455 -24.42 -5.68 2.82
CA HIS A 455 -23.58 -6.71 2.24
C HIS A 455 -23.03 -7.67 3.30
N GLN A 456 -22.57 -7.15 4.42
CA GLN A 456 -21.94 -7.93 5.49
C GLN A 456 -22.98 -8.65 6.37
N ASN A 457 -23.94 -7.90 6.93
CA ASN A 457 -24.86 -8.45 7.90
C ASN A 457 -25.94 -9.33 7.24
N LEU A 458 -26.39 -8.99 6.04
CA LEU A 458 -27.31 -9.83 5.27
C LEU A 458 -26.58 -10.93 4.48
N ARG A 459 -25.25 -11.00 4.60
CA ARG A 459 -24.42 -12.10 4.11
C ARG A 459 -24.54 -12.33 2.60
N PHE A 460 -24.47 -11.26 1.80
CA PHE A 460 -24.60 -11.36 0.33
C PHE A 460 -23.66 -12.42 -0.27
N LYS A 461 -22.42 -12.49 0.25
CA LYS A 461 -21.39 -13.45 -0.17
C LYS A 461 -21.78 -14.94 0.00
N ASP A 462 -22.72 -15.23 0.87
CA ASP A 462 -23.17 -16.61 1.15
C ASP A 462 -24.35 -17.04 0.26
N GLY A 463 -24.93 -16.13 -0.50
CA GLY A 463 -26.00 -16.40 -1.45
C GLY A 463 -25.49 -16.43 -2.89
N ALA A 464 -26.01 -17.34 -3.71
CA ALA A 464 -25.70 -17.35 -5.13
C ALA A 464 -26.26 -16.08 -5.82
N TYR A 465 -25.48 -15.50 -6.71
CA TYR A 465 -25.90 -14.35 -7.52
C TYR A 465 -26.92 -14.78 -8.59
N LYS A 466 -28.07 -14.12 -8.62
CA LYS A 466 -29.12 -14.36 -9.61
C LYS A 466 -29.78 -13.03 -10.04
N VAL A 467 -29.88 -12.81 -11.34
CA VAL A 467 -30.70 -11.72 -11.88
C VAL A 467 -32.15 -12.20 -11.91
N ARG A 468 -33.03 -11.46 -11.25
CA ARG A 468 -34.46 -11.80 -11.14
C ARG A 468 -35.36 -10.98 -12.04
N PHE A 469 -34.92 -9.75 -12.32
CA PHE A 469 -35.57 -8.84 -13.24
C PHE A 469 -34.58 -7.87 -13.85
N GLN A 470 -34.78 -7.53 -15.10
CA GLN A 470 -33.95 -6.54 -15.80
C GLN A 470 -34.82 -5.77 -16.81
N ALA A 471 -34.76 -4.46 -16.73
CA ALA A 471 -35.42 -3.52 -17.64
C ALA A 471 -34.62 -2.22 -17.63
N GLN A 472 -35.03 -1.28 -18.47
CA GLN A 472 -34.31 -0.01 -18.64
C GLN A 472 -33.99 0.69 -17.32
N ASP A 473 -34.97 0.86 -16.44
CA ASP A 473 -34.80 1.61 -15.18
C ASP A 473 -34.81 0.70 -13.94
N HIS A 474 -34.86 -0.61 -14.09
CA HIS A 474 -34.95 -1.51 -12.94
C HIS A 474 -34.16 -2.81 -13.14
N LEU A 475 -33.18 -3.02 -12.30
CA LEU A 475 -32.46 -4.28 -12.17
C LEU A 475 -32.72 -4.87 -10.80
N VAL A 476 -33.16 -6.13 -10.72
CA VAL A 476 -33.33 -6.82 -9.45
C VAL A 476 -32.41 -8.02 -9.38
N ILE A 477 -31.54 -8.02 -8.40
CA ILE A 477 -30.54 -9.06 -8.11
C ILE A 477 -30.94 -9.75 -6.81
N GLU A 478 -30.96 -11.06 -6.81
CA GLU A 478 -31.06 -11.84 -5.59
C GLU A 478 -29.73 -12.46 -5.23
N ARG A 479 -29.33 -12.31 -3.98
CA ARG A 479 -28.36 -13.17 -3.30
C ARG A 479 -29.17 -14.28 -2.63
N SER A 480 -29.23 -15.48 -3.27
CA SER A 480 -30.16 -16.58 -2.94
C SER A 480 -30.38 -16.76 -1.44
N THR A 481 -31.62 -16.63 -1.01
CA THR A 481 -32.06 -16.75 0.39
C THR A 481 -31.41 -15.77 1.40
N LYS A 482 -30.69 -14.76 0.93
CA LYS A 482 -30.02 -13.75 1.77
C LYS A 482 -30.66 -12.39 1.63
N ALA A 483 -30.70 -11.84 0.40
CA ALA A 483 -31.30 -10.55 0.13
C ALA A 483 -31.71 -10.44 -1.33
N ILE A 484 -32.67 -9.53 -1.59
CA ILE A 484 -33.05 -9.09 -2.95
C ILE A 484 -32.74 -7.61 -3.03
N ILE A 485 -31.90 -7.23 -3.99
CA ILE A 485 -31.42 -5.88 -4.21
C ILE A 485 -32.09 -5.33 -5.46
N GLY A 486 -32.90 -4.30 -5.29
CA GLY A 486 -33.45 -3.47 -6.38
C GLY A 486 -32.52 -2.32 -6.69
N ILE A 487 -32.23 -2.07 -7.95
CA ILE A 487 -31.41 -0.97 -8.47
C ILE A 487 -32.24 -0.20 -9.50
N ASN A 488 -32.26 1.11 -9.36
CA ASN A 488 -33.06 2.02 -10.17
C ASN A 488 -32.21 3.25 -10.50
N ASP A 489 -32.04 3.60 -11.76
CA ASP A 489 -31.30 4.80 -12.17
C ASP A 489 -32.19 5.95 -12.64
N SER A 490 -33.52 5.77 -12.63
CA SER A 490 -34.46 6.85 -12.87
C SER A 490 -34.32 7.94 -11.81
N TRP A 491 -34.31 9.21 -12.24
CA TRP A 491 -34.17 10.34 -11.34
C TRP A 491 -35.36 10.51 -10.38
N SER A 492 -36.60 10.32 -10.87
CA SER A 492 -37.82 10.65 -10.12
C SER A 492 -38.84 9.52 -9.98
N ASN A 493 -38.73 8.46 -10.78
CA ASN A 493 -39.75 7.39 -10.80
C ASN A 493 -39.37 6.23 -9.89
N TRP A 494 -40.31 5.83 -9.05
CA TRP A 494 -40.21 4.56 -8.35
C TRP A 494 -40.41 3.39 -9.31
N GLN A 495 -39.67 2.32 -9.12
CA GLN A 495 -39.83 1.08 -9.85
C GLN A 495 -40.41 0.00 -8.95
N ASN A 496 -41.43 -0.72 -9.43
CA ASN A 496 -42.05 -1.81 -8.70
C ASN A 496 -42.28 -3.01 -9.63
N ASN A 497 -41.62 -4.11 -9.34
CA ASN A 497 -41.74 -5.35 -10.13
C ASN A 497 -41.86 -6.56 -9.23
N THR A 498 -42.80 -7.47 -9.61
CA THR A 498 -42.93 -8.76 -8.95
C THR A 498 -41.95 -9.73 -9.59
N VAL A 499 -41.12 -10.34 -8.76
CA VAL A 499 -40.02 -11.22 -9.18
C VAL A 499 -40.13 -12.58 -8.50
N SER A 500 -39.65 -13.62 -9.15
CA SER A 500 -39.44 -14.92 -8.51
C SER A 500 -38.24 -14.82 -7.54
N CYS A 501 -38.26 -15.62 -6.48
CA CYS A 501 -37.16 -15.66 -5.50
C CYS A 501 -36.95 -17.06 -4.92
N ASP A 502 -35.79 -17.24 -4.26
CA ASP A 502 -35.47 -18.52 -3.60
C ASP A 502 -35.92 -18.55 -2.13
N PHE A 503 -36.52 -17.52 -1.63
CA PHE A 503 -37.09 -17.52 -0.28
C PHE A 503 -38.30 -18.42 -0.21
N ALA A 504 -38.50 -19.11 0.91
CA ALA A 504 -39.66 -19.97 1.14
C ALA A 504 -40.96 -19.15 1.14
N PRO A 505 -42.09 -19.72 0.63
CA PRO A 505 -43.39 -19.10 0.78
C PRO A 505 -43.70 -18.70 2.21
N GLY A 506 -44.29 -17.51 2.40
CA GLY A 506 -44.61 -16.96 3.72
C GLY A 506 -43.46 -16.21 4.37
N THR A 507 -42.26 -16.22 3.80
CA THR A 507 -41.16 -15.39 4.32
C THR A 507 -41.52 -13.89 4.24
N VAL A 508 -41.44 -13.20 5.37
CA VAL A 508 -41.67 -11.75 5.42
C VAL A 508 -40.34 -11.01 5.28
N LEU A 509 -40.25 -10.14 4.27
CA LEU A 509 -39.08 -9.31 4.00
C LEU A 509 -39.37 -7.86 4.31
N LYS A 510 -38.35 -7.13 4.76
CA LYS A 510 -38.37 -5.67 4.89
C LYS A 510 -37.21 -5.05 4.12
N ASP A 511 -37.33 -3.76 3.79
CA ASP A 511 -36.25 -3.02 3.14
C ASP A 511 -35.25 -2.45 4.16
N TYR A 512 -34.01 -2.91 4.09
CA TYR A 512 -32.91 -2.46 4.95
C TYR A 512 -32.21 -1.20 4.42
N SER A 513 -32.56 -0.71 3.22
CA SER A 513 -32.10 0.61 2.77
C SER A 513 -32.82 1.75 3.50
N GLY A 514 -33.95 1.44 4.13
CA GLY A 514 -34.81 2.41 4.77
C GLY A 514 -35.72 3.21 3.82
N ALA A 515 -35.58 3.04 2.50
CA ALA A 515 -36.36 3.78 1.51
C ALA A 515 -37.86 3.52 1.59
N ASN A 516 -38.23 2.31 1.92
CA ASN A 516 -39.63 1.88 2.06
C ASN A 516 -40.18 1.98 3.50
N GLY A 517 -39.42 2.62 4.40
CA GLY A 517 -39.82 2.82 5.80
C GLY A 517 -40.01 1.47 6.51
N THR A 518 -41.17 1.30 7.13
CA THR A 518 -41.55 0.07 7.86
C THR A 518 -42.30 -0.96 6.99
N ALA A 519 -42.46 -0.72 5.70
CA ALA A 519 -43.18 -1.61 4.81
C ALA A 519 -42.54 -2.99 4.74
N THR A 520 -43.37 -4.01 4.70
CA THR A 520 -42.96 -5.39 4.53
C THR A 520 -43.66 -6.02 3.31
N VAL A 521 -43.03 -7.00 2.72
CA VAL A 521 -43.59 -7.83 1.66
C VAL A 521 -43.50 -9.27 2.06
N THR A 522 -44.52 -10.08 1.69
CA THR A 522 -44.54 -11.49 2.01
C THR A 522 -44.36 -12.30 0.72
N VAL A 523 -43.45 -13.25 0.74
CA VAL A 523 -43.22 -14.18 -0.38
C VAL A 523 -44.47 -15.00 -0.58
N SER A 524 -45.01 -15.00 -1.82
CA SER A 524 -46.23 -15.72 -2.18
C SER A 524 -46.07 -17.23 -2.16
N GLY A 525 -47.19 -17.94 -2.27
CA GLY A 525 -47.19 -19.41 -2.44
C GLY A 525 -46.45 -19.90 -3.69
N SER A 526 -46.35 -19.05 -4.73
CA SER A 526 -45.59 -19.31 -5.95
C SER A 526 -44.17 -18.81 -5.92
N GLN A 527 -43.62 -18.48 -4.74
CA GLN A 527 -42.26 -17.92 -4.55
C GLN A 527 -42.02 -16.65 -5.35
N THR A 528 -42.99 -15.76 -5.33
CA THR A 528 -42.82 -14.40 -5.91
C THR A 528 -42.98 -13.32 -4.87
N VAL A 529 -42.37 -12.16 -5.13
CA VAL A 529 -42.41 -11.00 -4.23
C VAL A 529 -42.31 -9.71 -5.01
N ALA A 530 -43.05 -8.68 -4.59
CA ALA A 530 -42.97 -7.34 -5.19
C ALA A 530 -41.80 -6.57 -4.60
N ILE A 531 -40.91 -6.08 -5.45
CA ILE A 531 -39.73 -5.29 -5.09
C ILE A 531 -39.92 -3.85 -5.51
N ASN A 532 -40.04 -2.97 -4.54
CA ASN A 532 -40.19 -1.54 -4.72
C ASN A 532 -38.85 -0.83 -4.50
N THR A 533 -38.38 -0.10 -5.52
CA THR A 533 -37.06 0.55 -5.53
C THR A 533 -37.20 2.05 -5.77
N PRO A 534 -36.61 2.91 -4.90
CA PRO A 534 -36.74 4.36 -4.98
C PRO A 534 -35.95 4.95 -6.16
N PRO A 535 -36.28 6.21 -6.56
CA PRO A 535 -35.51 6.94 -7.55
C PRO A 535 -34.16 7.42 -7.03
N CYS A 536 -33.33 7.91 -7.95
CA CYS A 536 -31.96 8.41 -7.73
C CYS A 536 -31.87 9.94 -7.55
N ASN A 537 -32.88 10.61 -7.09
CA ASN A 537 -32.90 12.08 -7.07
C ASN A 537 -31.88 12.76 -6.13
N GLY A 538 -31.08 12.01 -5.40
CA GLY A 538 -29.97 12.50 -4.57
C GLY A 538 -30.37 13.32 -3.35
N THR A 539 -31.61 13.75 -3.26
CA THR A 539 -32.13 14.62 -2.18
C THR A 539 -32.87 13.87 -1.12
N ALA A 540 -33.17 12.62 -1.35
CA ALA A 540 -33.99 11.82 -0.48
C ALA A 540 -33.24 11.43 0.79
N THR A 541 -33.85 11.72 1.92
CA THR A 541 -33.46 11.19 3.21
C THR A 541 -33.88 9.72 3.34
N GLY A 542 -33.27 8.98 4.25
CA GLY A 542 -33.69 7.61 4.57
C GLY A 542 -33.44 6.57 3.47
N GLY A 543 -32.38 6.69 2.68
CA GLY A 543 -31.96 5.68 1.71
C GLY A 543 -32.62 5.77 0.33
N ARG A 544 -33.33 6.84 0.01
CA ARG A 544 -33.91 7.05 -1.32
C ARG A 544 -32.86 7.45 -2.35
N ARG A 545 -32.02 6.51 -2.75
CA ARG A 545 -30.86 6.79 -3.63
C ARG A 545 -30.71 5.76 -4.72
N GLY A 546 -31.81 5.32 -5.34
CA GLY A 546 -31.80 4.39 -6.45
C GLY A 546 -31.50 2.95 -6.07
N TYR A 547 -31.68 2.57 -4.81
CA TYR A 547 -31.59 1.17 -4.39
C TYR A 547 -32.53 0.82 -3.25
N SER A 548 -32.91 -0.45 -3.19
CA SER A 548 -33.56 -1.08 -2.04
C SER A 548 -32.92 -2.43 -1.74
N VAL A 549 -32.95 -2.86 -0.47
CA VAL A 549 -32.37 -4.13 -0.03
C VAL A 549 -33.36 -4.88 0.83
N TRP A 550 -34.03 -5.85 0.25
CA TRP A 550 -35.08 -6.62 0.90
C TRP A 550 -34.53 -7.92 1.47
N ALA A 551 -34.71 -8.15 2.76
CA ALA A 551 -34.27 -9.34 3.45
C ALA A 551 -35.23 -9.70 4.59
N PRO A 552 -35.14 -10.92 5.17
CA PRO A 552 -36.04 -11.33 6.26
C PRO A 552 -36.09 -10.33 7.39
N VAL A 553 -37.29 -10.11 7.96
CA VAL A 553 -37.51 -9.17 9.07
C VAL A 553 -36.74 -9.56 10.34
N THR A 554 -36.41 -10.85 10.49
CA THR A 554 -35.54 -11.31 11.58
C THR A 554 -34.14 -10.79 11.35
N ALA A 555 -33.65 -9.92 12.24
CA ALA A 555 -32.32 -9.37 12.14
C ALA A 555 -31.26 -10.51 12.14
N PRO A 556 -30.35 -10.51 11.18
CA PRO A 556 -29.26 -11.46 11.19
C PRO A 556 -28.31 -11.16 12.37
N PRO A 557 -27.50 -12.13 12.79
CA PRO A 557 -26.41 -11.87 13.72
C PRO A 557 -25.51 -10.77 13.17
N ALA A 558 -25.08 -9.85 14.01
CA ALA A 558 -24.17 -8.78 13.59
C ALA A 558 -22.88 -9.37 13.00
N TYR A 559 -22.46 -8.82 11.87
CA TYR A 559 -21.19 -9.20 11.27
C TYR A 559 -20.03 -8.80 12.18
N SER A 560 -19.11 -9.70 12.39
CA SER A 560 -17.92 -9.46 13.19
C SER A 560 -16.78 -10.37 12.73
N ARG A 561 -15.58 -9.82 12.69
CA ARG A 561 -14.34 -10.59 12.47
C ARG A 561 -13.53 -10.60 13.77
N PRO A 562 -12.90 -11.74 14.10
CA PRO A 562 -12.00 -11.81 15.23
C PRO A 562 -10.75 -10.96 14.98
N ALA A 563 -10.13 -10.50 16.04
CA ALA A 563 -8.82 -9.88 15.98
C ALA A 563 -7.79 -10.87 15.40
N LEU A 564 -6.90 -10.35 14.59
CA LEU A 564 -5.77 -11.08 14.02
C LEU A 564 -4.50 -10.76 14.82
N ALA A 565 -3.63 -11.74 14.94
CA ALA A 565 -2.27 -11.50 15.40
C ALA A 565 -1.39 -11.06 14.25
N THR A 566 -0.50 -10.12 14.50
CA THR A 566 0.49 -9.67 13.53
C THR A 566 1.75 -10.49 13.66
N THR A 567 2.26 -10.96 12.54
CA THR A 567 3.54 -11.65 12.48
C THR A 567 4.49 -10.86 11.57
N GLN A 568 5.66 -10.54 12.11
CA GLN A 568 6.72 -9.82 11.41
C GLN A 568 8.04 -10.56 11.62
N GLU A 569 8.87 -10.55 10.58
CA GLU A 569 10.19 -11.20 10.61
C GLU A 569 11.23 -10.24 10.04
N TRP A 570 12.30 -10.02 10.78
CA TRP A 570 13.40 -9.14 10.43
C TRP A 570 14.69 -9.94 10.26
N GLU A 571 15.45 -9.58 9.27
CA GLU A 571 16.83 -9.96 9.16
C GLU A 571 17.67 -9.03 10.04
N LEU A 572 18.57 -9.56 10.86
CA LEU A 572 19.45 -8.72 11.71
C LEU A 572 20.50 -7.93 10.90
N ALA A 573 20.46 -8.09 9.58
CA ALA A 573 21.20 -7.25 8.64
C ALA A 573 20.51 -5.91 8.36
N ASP A 574 19.23 -5.77 8.66
CA ASP A 574 18.48 -4.54 8.46
C ASP A 574 18.62 -3.66 9.70
N ASP A 575 19.52 -2.71 9.67
CA ASP A 575 19.68 -1.76 10.76
C ASP A 575 18.57 -0.72 10.71
N LEU A 576 17.79 -0.61 11.78
CA LEU A 576 16.77 0.42 11.93
C LEU A 576 17.43 1.80 11.97
N GLY A 577 16.95 2.70 11.09
CA GLY A 577 17.42 4.07 11.03
C GLY A 577 18.86 4.20 10.56
N ASP A 578 19.43 3.15 10.00
CA ASP A 578 20.77 3.24 9.43
C ASP A 578 20.73 3.89 8.04
N ASN A 579 21.28 5.07 7.96
CA ASN A 579 21.46 5.79 6.70
C ASN A 579 22.69 5.30 5.94
N ASP A 580 23.55 4.51 6.57
CA ASP A 580 24.72 3.98 5.92
C ASP A 580 24.43 2.63 5.25
N THR A 581 24.15 2.70 3.98
CA THR A 581 23.84 1.55 3.16
C THR A 581 24.99 0.56 3.03
N ARG A 582 26.19 0.95 3.42
CA ARG A 582 27.37 0.07 3.45
C ARG A 582 27.23 -0.95 4.56
N SER A 583 26.63 -0.60 5.68
CA SER A 583 26.41 -1.51 6.80
C SER A 583 25.50 -2.68 6.41
N LEU A 584 24.51 -2.47 5.55
CA LEU A 584 23.64 -3.53 5.04
C LEU A 584 24.40 -4.61 4.24
N ARG A 585 25.49 -4.25 3.60
CA ARG A 585 26.33 -5.20 2.86
C ARG A 585 27.49 -5.74 3.66
N GLN A 586 28.07 -4.93 4.50
CA GLN A 586 29.30 -5.25 5.22
C GLN A 586 29.07 -5.67 6.68
N GLY A 587 28.00 -5.23 7.29
CA GLY A 587 27.81 -5.27 8.72
C GLY A 587 26.50 -5.85 9.23
N GLY A 588 25.61 -6.27 8.34
CA GLY A 588 24.32 -6.86 8.73
C GLY A 588 24.41 -8.18 9.50
N GLN A 589 25.54 -8.43 10.11
CA GLN A 589 25.80 -9.61 10.93
C GLN A 589 25.86 -9.21 12.40
N LEU A 590 25.47 -10.13 13.25
CA LEU A 590 25.80 -10.04 14.65
C LEU A 590 27.33 -10.02 14.78
N PRO A 591 27.92 -8.99 15.39
CA PRO A 591 29.37 -8.90 15.48
C PRO A 591 29.95 -10.02 16.37
N ALA A 592 31.22 -10.33 16.18
CA ALA A 592 31.94 -11.24 17.05
C ALA A 592 32.18 -10.62 18.44
N SER A 593 31.10 -10.39 19.17
CA SER A 593 31.08 -9.71 20.47
C SER A 593 29.90 -10.19 21.30
N SER A 594 30.12 -10.49 22.55
CA SER A 594 29.07 -10.85 23.50
C SER A 594 28.34 -9.63 24.09
N THR A 595 28.85 -8.44 23.87
CA THR A 595 28.28 -7.18 24.40
C THR A 595 27.56 -6.35 23.32
N ALA A 596 28.08 -6.37 22.09
CA ALA A 596 27.47 -5.60 21.00
C ALA A 596 26.17 -6.25 20.52
N THR A 597 25.08 -5.50 20.62
CA THR A 597 23.75 -5.91 20.16
C THR A 597 23.43 -5.38 18.77
N ARG A 598 22.58 -6.10 18.05
CA ARG A 598 21.91 -5.60 16.84
C ARG A 598 20.41 -5.57 17.06
N THR A 599 19.80 -4.46 16.76
CA THR A 599 18.34 -4.32 16.76
C THR A 599 17.77 -5.01 15.53
N ALA A 600 16.77 -5.85 15.72
CA ALA A 600 16.03 -6.48 14.63
C ALA A 600 14.86 -5.60 14.19
N GLY A 601 14.00 -5.23 15.14
CA GLY A 601 12.80 -4.47 14.88
C GLY A 601 12.12 -4.01 16.16
N ARG A 602 11.03 -3.28 15.99
CA ARG A 602 10.21 -2.76 17.07
C ARG A 602 8.76 -3.14 16.83
N ILE A 603 8.08 -3.48 17.91
CA ILE A 603 6.66 -3.81 17.89
C ILE A 603 5.91 -2.93 18.87
N PHE A 604 4.66 -2.60 18.55
CA PHE A 604 3.76 -1.88 19.44
C PHE A 604 2.75 -2.87 20.02
N ALA A 605 3.05 -3.43 21.17
CA ALA A 605 2.31 -4.52 21.77
C ALA A 605 1.27 -4.06 22.81
N ALA A 606 0.12 -4.73 22.84
CA ALA A 606 -0.94 -4.46 23.79
C ALA A 606 -0.64 -5.07 25.17
N SER A 607 -1.02 -4.36 26.24
CA SER A 607 -1.01 -4.88 27.60
C SER A 607 -1.83 -6.18 27.71
N GLY A 608 -1.31 -7.15 28.46
CA GLY A 608 -1.95 -8.44 28.72
C GLY A 608 -2.03 -9.38 27.51
N LYS A 609 -1.42 -9.05 26.36
CA LYS A 609 -1.36 -9.90 25.16
C LYS A 609 0.04 -10.47 25.01
N THR A 610 0.12 -11.80 24.93
CA THR A 610 1.40 -12.47 24.82
C THR A 610 2.11 -12.14 23.49
N VAL A 611 3.36 -11.74 23.58
CA VAL A 611 4.32 -11.63 22.47
C VAL A 611 5.11 -12.91 22.43
N THR A 612 5.14 -13.58 21.27
CA THR A 612 6.03 -14.71 21.01
C THR A 612 7.14 -14.20 20.09
N TYR A 613 8.37 -14.49 20.44
CA TYR A 613 9.53 -14.10 19.62
C TYR A 613 10.45 -15.30 19.40
N THR A 614 11.04 -15.36 18.22
CA THR A 614 11.89 -16.48 17.80
C THR A 614 13.11 -15.97 17.05
N LEU A 615 14.28 -16.40 17.42
CA LEU A 615 15.53 -16.16 16.70
C LEU A 615 15.91 -17.42 15.91
N PHE A 616 16.22 -17.23 14.64
CA PHE A 616 16.71 -18.26 13.72
C PHE A 616 18.15 -17.93 13.33
N PRO A 617 19.17 -18.65 13.88
CA PRO A 617 20.54 -18.43 13.46
C PRO A 617 20.82 -19.06 12.09
N THR A 618 21.75 -18.51 11.33
CA THR A 618 22.26 -19.18 10.11
C THR A 618 23.24 -20.33 10.43
N ASP A 619 23.92 -20.26 11.56
CA ASP A 619 24.73 -21.34 12.11
C ASP A 619 24.12 -21.82 13.44
N ALA A 620 23.41 -22.93 13.37
CA ALA A 620 22.72 -23.50 14.53
C ALA A 620 23.67 -24.00 15.66
N ALA A 621 24.95 -24.16 15.38
CA ALA A 621 25.93 -24.59 16.39
C ALA A 621 26.38 -23.42 17.30
N ARG A 622 26.12 -22.20 16.91
CA ARG A 622 26.56 -21.01 17.66
C ARG A 622 25.52 -20.61 18.69
N SER A 623 26.02 -20.26 19.87
CA SER A 623 25.15 -19.72 20.93
C SER A 623 24.89 -18.23 20.72
N LEU A 624 23.61 -17.87 20.66
CA LEU A 624 23.12 -16.50 20.51
C LEU A 624 22.26 -16.11 21.69
N THR A 625 22.04 -14.81 21.85
CA THR A 625 21.08 -14.25 22.79
C THR A 625 20.11 -13.37 22.02
N VAL A 626 18.81 -13.55 22.24
CA VAL A 626 17.74 -12.66 21.79
C VAL A 626 17.08 -12.04 23.00
N GLU A 627 16.80 -10.75 22.92
CA GLU A 627 16.24 -9.95 24.01
C GLU A 627 15.07 -9.10 23.52
N LEU A 628 14.06 -9.00 24.37
CA LEU A 628 13.05 -7.95 24.32
C LEU A 628 13.45 -6.86 25.31
N VAL A 629 13.45 -5.61 24.87
CA VAL A 629 13.76 -4.47 25.74
C VAL A 629 12.70 -3.37 25.61
N ASN A 630 12.50 -2.63 26.68
CA ASN A 630 11.62 -1.44 26.66
C ASN A 630 12.35 -0.23 26.07
N GLY A 631 11.67 0.92 26.01
CA GLY A 631 12.22 2.18 25.49
C GLY A 631 13.41 2.72 26.28
N SER A 632 13.59 2.33 27.53
CA SER A 632 14.78 2.68 28.35
C SER A 632 15.93 1.68 28.23
N GLY A 633 15.77 0.65 27.39
CA GLY A 633 16.80 -0.40 27.20
C GLY A 633 16.80 -1.50 28.25
N THR A 634 15.83 -1.49 29.20
CA THR A 634 15.69 -2.55 30.21
C THR A 634 15.25 -3.84 29.55
N VAL A 635 15.94 -4.94 29.85
CA VAL A 635 15.60 -6.29 29.35
C VAL A 635 14.30 -6.76 30.00
N LEU A 636 13.31 -7.02 29.18
CA LEU A 636 11.98 -7.53 29.59
C LEU A 636 11.93 -9.06 29.54
N SER A 637 12.60 -9.65 28.58
CA SER A 637 12.71 -11.11 28.40
C SER A 637 13.97 -11.41 27.59
N SER A 638 14.60 -12.54 27.87
CA SER A 638 15.81 -12.97 27.18
C SER A 638 15.83 -14.49 27.00
N ARG A 639 16.45 -14.95 25.91
CA ARG A 639 16.78 -16.36 25.65
C ARG A 639 18.19 -16.46 25.12
N THR A 640 18.95 -17.37 25.68
CA THR A 640 20.33 -17.69 25.26
C THR A 640 20.47 -19.18 25.00
N GLY A 641 21.13 -19.54 23.94
CA GLY A 641 21.37 -20.95 23.57
C GLY A 641 21.82 -21.11 22.12
N THR A 642 21.87 -22.36 21.69
CA THR A 642 22.18 -22.79 20.31
C THR A 642 20.89 -23.14 19.55
N GLY A 643 20.94 -23.14 18.24
CA GLY A 643 19.77 -23.43 17.40
C GLY A 643 18.71 -22.36 17.47
N THR A 644 17.46 -22.71 17.11
CA THR A 644 16.32 -21.80 17.15
C THR A 644 15.91 -21.52 18.59
N LEU A 645 15.85 -20.23 18.94
CA LEU A 645 15.49 -19.77 20.29
C LEU A 645 14.10 -19.16 20.28
N THR A 646 13.17 -19.73 21.03
CA THR A 646 11.80 -19.17 21.17
C THR A 646 11.55 -18.75 22.61
N GLY A 647 10.96 -17.56 22.77
CA GLY A 647 10.54 -17.02 24.04
C GLY A 647 9.17 -16.36 23.96
N THR A 648 8.58 -16.13 25.13
CA THR A 648 7.33 -15.41 25.28
C THR A 648 7.46 -14.32 26.33
N TYR A 649 6.67 -13.27 26.17
CA TYR A 649 6.55 -12.18 27.13
C TYR A 649 5.14 -11.59 27.07
N THR A 650 4.57 -11.28 28.23
CA THR A 650 3.26 -10.62 28.31
C THR A 650 3.46 -9.22 28.89
N PRO A 651 3.30 -8.16 28.06
CA PRO A 651 3.46 -6.78 28.51
C PRO A 651 2.46 -6.42 29.60
N THR A 652 2.90 -5.71 30.62
CA THR A 652 2.03 -5.15 31.68
C THR A 652 1.42 -3.81 31.29
N ALA A 653 2.00 -3.14 30.29
CA ALA A 653 1.52 -1.90 29.71
C ALA A 653 1.61 -1.94 28.20
N THR A 654 0.69 -1.26 27.52
CA THR A 654 0.75 -1.06 26.06
C THR A 654 1.92 -0.14 25.72
N GLY A 655 2.73 -0.52 24.76
CA GLY A 655 3.86 0.31 24.36
C GLY A 655 4.82 -0.37 23.39
N TRP A 656 5.88 0.37 23.07
CA TRP A 656 6.94 -0.11 22.19
C TRP A 656 7.86 -1.11 22.89
N ILE A 657 8.16 -2.17 22.19
CA ILE A 657 9.13 -3.20 22.59
C ILE A 657 10.11 -3.37 21.44
N THR A 658 11.39 -3.28 21.74
CA THR A 658 12.47 -3.50 20.79
C THR A 658 12.98 -4.94 20.89
N LEU A 659 13.12 -5.57 19.74
CA LEU A 659 13.75 -6.88 19.60
C LEU A 659 15.20 -6.66 19.18
N ARG A 660 16.13 -7.26 19.93
CA ARG A 660 17.56 -7.20 19.61
C ARG A 660 18.23 -8.54 19.87
N ALA A 661 19.36 -8.77 19.23
CA ALA A 661 20.16 -9.96 19.47
C ALA A 661 21.65 -9.66 19.52
N LYS A 662 22.42 -10.60 20.04
CA LYS A 662 23.89 -10.59 20.12
C LYS A 662 24.44 -11.99 20.11
N ASN A 663 25.73 -12.13 19.82
CA ASN A 663 26.45 -13.36 20.12
C ASN A 663 26.50 -13.59 21.65
N ALA A 664 26.34 -14.83 22.09
CA ALA A 664 26.45 -15.17 23.51
C ALA A 664 27.90 -15.24 23.99
N SER A 665 28.86 -15.36 23.06
CA SER A 665 30.29 -15.40 23.34
C SER A 665 31.07 -14.58 22.33
N SER A 666 32.08 -13.85 22.78
CA SER A 666 33.00 -13.14 21.90
C SER A 666 33.89 -14.06 21.04
N ALA A 667 33.96 -15.35 21.38
CA ALA A 667 34.63 -16.35 20.57
C ALA A 667 33.83 -16.78 19.31
N ASN A 668 32.52 -16.45 19.25
CA ASN A 668 31.72 -16.72 18.07
C ASN A 668 32.06 -15.72 16.95
N PRO A 669 32.25 -16.19 15.71
CA PRO A 669 32.42 -15.28 14.58
C PRO A 669 31.16 -14.45 14.35
N ALA A 670 31.28 -13.40 13.56
CA ALA A 670 30.13 -12.66 13.07
C ALA A 670 29.21 -13.56 12.23
N GLN A 671 27.89 -13.45 12.42
CA GLN A 671 26.92 -14.28 11.72
C GLN A 671 25.60 -13.55 11.50
N ARG A 672 24.88 -13.99 10.47
CA ARG A 672 23.51 -13.53 10.20
C ARG A 672 22.51 -14.30 11.05
N ALA A 673 21.41 -13.65 11.36
CA ALA A 673 20.27 -14.29 12.00
C ALA A 673 18.98 -13.56 11.63
N PHE A 674 17.84 -14.22 11.87
CA PHE A 674 16.51 -13.68 11.65
C PHE A 674 15.75 -13.70 12.97
N VAL A 675 14.95 -12.66 13.21
CA VAL A 675 14.08 -12.58 14.38
C VAL A 675 12.64 -12.43 13.91
N LYS A 676 11.78 -13.31 14.40
CA LYS A 676 10.33 -13.27 14.15
C LYS A 676 9.62 -12.91 15.43
N ALA A 677 8.61 -12.02 15.32
CA ALA A 677 7.67 -11.74 16.39
C ALA A 677 6.23 -12.01 15.95
N THR A 678 5.44 -12.60 16.84
CA THR A 678 3.98 -12.69 16.70
C THR A 678 3.35 -12.05 17.92
N TYR A 679 2.49 -11.08 17.72
CA TYR A 679 1.94 -10.24 18.77
C TYR A 679 0.58 -9.65 18.38
N THR A 680 -0.07 -8.99 19.31
CA THR A 680 -1.31 -8.24 19.08
C THR A 680 -1.09 -6.81 19.56
N ALA A 681 -1.39 -5.84 18.69
CA ALA A 681 -1.44 -4.42 19.03
C ALA A 681 -2.73 -4.06 19.77
N PRO A 682 -2.82 -2.90 20.42
CA PRO A 682 -4.09 -2.38 20.92
C PRO A 682 -5.04 -2.09 19.75
N ALA A 683 -6.31 -2.42 19.89
CA ALA A 683 -7.32 -2.15 18.87
C ALA A 683 -7.64 -0.65 18.74
N VAL A 684 -7.37 0.13 19.76
CA VAL A 684 -7.59 1.59 19.79
C VAL A 684 -6.28 2.27 20.14
N LEU A 685 -5.87 3.21 19.30
CA LEU A 685 -4.75 4.10 19.62
C LEU A 685 -5.25 5.36 20.31
N SER A 686 -4.57 5.79 21.38
CA SER A 686 -4.77 7.11 21.91
C SER A 686 -4.01 8.14 21.07
N SER A 687 -4.53 9.37 20.97
CA SER A 687 -3.83 10.47 20.30
C SER A 687 -2.48 10.80 20.94
N THR A 688 -2.30 10.48 22.22
CA THR A 688 -1.02 10.61 22.93
C THR A 688 -0.01 9.54 22.50
N ALA A 689 -0.45 8.33 22.17
CA ALA A 689 0.43 7.26 21.68
C ALA A 689 1.05 7.57 20.32
N LEU A 690 0.49 8.51 19.55
CA LEU A 690 1.06 8.95 18.28
C LEU A 690 2.31 9.82 18.47
N ARG A 691 2.38 10.56 19.59
CA ARG A 691 3.51 11.43 19.93
C ARG A 691 4.70 10.67 20.50
N ASP A 692 4.46 9.47 21.02
CA ASP A 692 5.45 8.59 21.62
C ASP A 692 6.08 7.59 20.62
N ALA A 693 5.76 7.69 19.32
CA ALA A 693 6.58 6.99 18.34
C ALA A 693 8.00 7.53 18.54
N PRO A 694 8.95 6.69 19.01
CA PRO A 694 10.30 7.19 19.13
C PRO A 694 10.69 7.60 17.72
N THR A 695 10.93 8.88 17.54
CA THR A 695 11.73 9.32 16.44
C THR A 695 13.04 8.56 16.60
N THR A 696 13.19 7.46 15.87
CA THR A 696 14.50 6.97 15.52
C THR A 696 15.03 7.98 14.50
N SER A 697 15.19 9.21 14.96
CA SER A 697 16.27 10.00 14.41
C SER A 697 17.49 9.13 14.68
N PRO A 698 18.24 8.72 13.67
CA PRO A 698 19.58 8.24 13.92
C PRO A 698 20.18 9.24 14.88
N THR A 699 20.77 8.76 15.96
CA THR A 699 21.65 9.63 16.75
C THR A 699 22.58 10.24 15.72
N PRO A 700 22.56 11.57 15.48
CA PRO A 700 23.45 12.12 14.50
C PRO A 700 24.84 11.68 14.90
N ALA A 701 25.52 10.98 14.01
CA ALA A 701 26.96 10.91 14.12
C ALA A 701 27.41 12.37 14.21
N GLU A 702 27.89 12.80 15.37
CA GLU A 702 28.28 14.14 15.73
C GLU A 702 27.30 15.21 15.26
N ALA A 703 26.69 15.96 16.15
CA ALA A 703 25.71 17.00 15.86
C ALA A 703 26.15 17.76 14.62
N ALA A 704 25.47 17.52 13.48
CA ALA A 704 25.83 18.21 12.25
C ALA A 704 25.71 19.70 12.54
N THR A 705 26.80 20.42 12.52
CA THR A 705 26.79 21.87 12.63
C THR A 705 26.03 22.39 11.42
N ALA A 706 25.10 23.31 11.67
CA ALA A 706 24.39 23.96 10.57
C ALA A 706 25.41 24.53 9.59
N ASP A 707 25.26 24.24 8.30
CA ASP A 707 26.14 24.79 7.26
C ASP A 707 25.31 25.17 6.01
N LEU A 708 25.87 26.08 5.23
CA LEU A 708 25.26 26.61 4.01
C LEU A 708 26.35 26.74 2.96
N THR A 709 26.24 25.98 1.89
CA THR A 709 27.18 25.94 0.77
C THR A 709 26.48 26.33 -0.52
N VAL A 710 27.10 27.19 -1.32
CA VAL A 710 26.62 27.58 -2.65
C VAL A 710 27.49 26.91 -3.69
N TYR A 711 26.85 26.25 -4.68
CA TYR A 711 27.55 25.49 -5.69
C TYR A 711 26.85 25.54 -7.05
N PRO A 712 27.59 25.77 -8.17
CA PRO A 712 28.95 26.31 -8.18
C PRO A 712 29.01 27.75 -7.67
N ASN A 713 30.13 28.15 -7.12
CA ASN A 713 30.35 29.53 -6.73
C ASN A 713 31.71 29.95 -7.32
N PRO A 714 31.80 30.75 -8.39
CA PRO A 714 30.74 31.59 -8.96
C PRO A 714 29.62 30.84 -9.68
N THR A 715 28.41 31.39 -9.60
CA THR A 715 27.18 30.85 -10.13
C THR A 715 26.67 31.62 -11.36
N ALA A 716 25.69 31.06 -12.08
CA ALA A 716 24.97 31.71 -13.17
C ALA A 716 24.02 32.80 -12.63
N ALA A 717 23.71 33.78 -13.50
CA ALA A 717 22.93 34.96 -13.13
C ALA A 717 21.44 34.69 -12.83
N ASP A 718 20.92 33.56 -13.28
CA ASP A 718 19.50 33.20 -13.20
C ASP A 718 19.21 32.08 -12.18
N ARG A 719 20.29 31.47 -11.62
CA ARG A 719 20.16 30.27 -10.82
C ARG A 719 21.28 30.13 -9.78
N ILE A 720 20.90 29.88 -8.53
CA ILE A 720 21.83 29.62 -7.44
C ILE A 720 21.47 28.29 -6.79
N ASP A 721 22.34 27.30 -6.88
CA ASP A 721 22.16 26.01 -6.21
C ASP A 721 22.85 26.06 -4.82
N VAL A 722 22.17 25.55 -3.82
CA VAL A 722 22.55 25.67 -2.41
C VAL A 722 22.42 24.33 -1.71
N VAL A 723 23.43 23.94 -0.94
CA VAL A 723 23.39 22.82 -0.02
C VAL A 723 23.32 23.35 1.40
N ILE A 724 22.31 22.91 2.14
CA ILE A 724 22.07 23.34 3.52
C ILE A 724 22.15 22.13 4.42
N GLN A 725 23.05 22.16 5.39
CA GLN A 725 23.07 21.20 6.49
C GLN A 725 22.22 21.77 7.62
N SER A 726 21.19 21.05 8.03
CA SER A 726 20.36 21.44 9.16
C SER A 726 20.46 20.41 10.29
N PRO A 727 20.73 20.85 11.54
CA PRO A 727 20.72 19.94 12.69
C PRO A 727 19.31 19.58 13.17
N ARG A 728 18.29 20.25 12.66
CA ARG A 728 16.89 20.10 13.09
C ARG A 728 15.92 20.42 11.97
N GLU A 729 14.70 20.03 12.14
CA GLU A 729 13.61 20.50 11.27
C GLU A 729 13.36 21.99 11.52
N VAL A 730 13.31 22.76 10.42
CA VAL A 730 13.05 24.20 10.49
C VAL A 730 12.39 24.68 9.20
N HIS A 731 11.32 25.48 9.36
CA HIS A 731 10.77 26.28 8.28
C HIS A 731 11.58 27.55 8.20
N ALA A 732 12.25 27.76 7.10
CA ALA A 732 13.21 28.83 6.95
C ALA A 732 12.99 29.60 5.65
N THR A 733 13.60 30.76 5.53
CA THR A 733 13.57 31.57 4.32
C THR A 733 14.98 31.89 3.85
N LEU A 734 15.35 31.35 2.70
CA LEU A 734 16.56 31.76 2.00
C LEU A 734 16.39 33.16 1.44
N ARG A 735 17.27 34.07 1.81
CA ARG A 735 17.30 35.46 1.38
C ARG A 735 18.60 35.79 0.67
N LEU A 736 18.49 36.23 -0.58
CA LEU A 736 19.63 36.76 -1.31
C LEU A 736 19.65 38.27 -1.21
N LEU A 737 20.75 38.79 -0.71
CA LEU A 737 20.94 40.23 -0.47
C LEU A 737 22.05 40.80 -1.40
N ASP A 738 21.86 41.99 -1.88
CA ASP A 738 22.93 42.76 -2.53
C ASP A 738 23.93 43.35 -1.49
N LEU A 739 24.98 43.99 -1.96
CA LEU A 739 26.00 44.56 -1.10
C LEU A 739 25.50 45.71 -0.20
N THR A 740 24.32 46.24 -0.48
CA THR A 740 23.68 47.26 0.36
C THR A 740 22.80 46.63 1.46
N GLY A 741 22.65 45.33 1.49
CA GLY A 741 21.79 44.59 2.42
C GLY A 741 20.33 44.51 2.00
N ARG A 742 19.99 44.96 0.78
CA ARG A 742 18.63 44.84 0.23
C ARG A 742 18.36 43.43 -0.25
N VAL A 743 17.23 42.87 0.12
CA VAL A 743 16.78 41.57 -0.36
C VAL A 743 16.44 41.67 -1.86
N VAL A 744 17.12 40.92 -2.70
CA VAL A 744 16.89 40.85 -4.15
C VAL A 744 16.11 39.61 -4.55
N HIS A 745 16.09 38.58 -3.72
CA HIS A 745 15.26 37.38 -3.87
C HIS A 745 15.06 36.71 -2.52
N GLU A 746 13.88 36.13 -2.31
CA GLU A 746 13.64 35.28 -1.13
C GLU A 746 12.78 34.05 -1.52
N GLN A 747 13.04 32.94 -0.85
CA GLN A 747 12.37 31.67 -1.09
C GLN A 747 12.19 30.93 0.23
N PRO A 748 10.95 30.55 0.59
CA PRO A 748 10.72 29.69 1.74
C PRO A 748 11.21 28.27 1.45
N VAL A 749 11.81 27.65 2.46
CA VAL A 749 12.34 26.29 2.41
C VAL A 749 11.99 25.53 3.68
N ASN A 750 11.72 24.25 3.52
CA ASN A 750 11.49 23.34 4.63
C ASN A 750 12.73 22.45 4.79
N LEU A 751 13.47 22.68 5.84
CA LEU A 751 14.69 21.95 6.11
C LEU A 751 14.45 20.88 7.16
N TYR A 752 15.02 19.71 6.92
CA TYR A 752 14.98 18.57 7.84
C TYR A 752 16.40 18.27 8.34
N PRO A 753 16.54 17.53 9.47
CA PRO A 753 17.87 17.14 9.93
C PRO A 753 18.66 16.43 8.82
N GLY A 754 19.85 16.95 8.52
CA GLY A 754 20.72 16.46 7.46
C GLY A 754 20.93 17.48 6.35
N SER A 755 21.30 17.02 5.16
CA SER A 755 21.60 17.84 3.99
C SER A 755 20.37 18.04 3.13
N SER A 756 20.04 19.29 2.84
CA SER A 756 18.99 19.67 1.87
C SER A 756 19.65 20.43 0.71
N GLU A 757 19.24 20.14 -0.50
CA GLU A 757 19.66 20.89 -1.68
C GLU A 757 18.49 21.74 -2.16
N GLU A 758 18.76 23.04 -2.29
CA GLU A 758 17.77 24.02 -2.69
C GLU A 758 18.24 24.79 -3.92
N ARG A 759 17.30 25.18 -4.74
CA ARG A 759 17.57 26.00 -5.91
C ARG A 759 16.80 27.28 -5.84
N LEU A 760 17.53 28.40 -5.81
CA LEU A 760 16.94 29.71 -6.01
C LEU A 760 16.90 30.02 -7.50
N THR A 761 15.69 30.15 -8.04
CA THR A 761 15.47 30.56 -9.43
C THR A 761 15.00 32.02 -9.39
N VAL A 762 15.85 32.92 -9.82
CA VAL A 762 15.50 34.35 -9.80
C VAL A 762 14.72 34.73 -11.05
N GLN A 763 13.60 35.43 -10.89
CA GLN A 763 12.71 35.80 -11.98
C GLN A 763 13.37 36.74 -13.02
N ARG A 764 14.41 37.46 -12.63
CA ARG A 764 15.22 38.31 -13.49
C ARG A 764 16.68 38.03 -13.23
N ALA A 765 17.46 37.77 -14.28
CA ALA A 765 18.90 37.54 -14.18
C ALA A 765 19.58 38.63 -13.31
N LEU A 766 20.34 38.15 -12.35
CA LEU A 766 21.08 39.02 -11.44
C LEU A 766 22.21 39.69 -12.19
N PRO A 767 22.50 40.99 -11.92
CA PRO A 767 23.73 41.61 -12.39
C PRO A 767 24.97 40.84 -11.92
N VAL A 768 26.01 40.83 -12.75
CA VAL A 768 27.32 40.32 -12.35
C VAL A 768 27.78 41.04 -11.10
N GLY A 769 28.12 40.29 -10.06
CA GLY A 769 28.48 40.90 -8.81
C GLY A 769 28.58 39.95 -7.63
N ILE A 770 28.70 40.55 -6.46
CA ILE A 770 28.77 39.82 -5.18
C ILE A 770 27.45 40.03 -4.46
N TYR A 771 26.90 38.92 -3.97
CA TYR A 771 25.66 38.84 -3.17
C TYR A 771 25.96 38.09 -1.87
N GLN A 772 25.04 38.20 -0.94
CA GLN A 772 25.06 37.41 0.30
C GLN A 772 23.79 36.57 0.41
N LEU A 773 23.93 35.27 0.47
CA LEU A 773 22.84 34.36 0.78
C LEU A 773 22.75 34.21 2.29
N HIS A 774 21.56 34.42 2.82
CA HIS A 774 21.27 34.44 4.25
C HIS A 774 20.16 33.43 4.59
N LEU A 775 20.34 32.68 5.66
CA LEU A 775 19.36 31.79 6.25
C LEU A 775 19.23 32.09 7.74
N PRO A 776 18.41 33.07 8.11
CA PRO A 776 18.34 33.62 9.46
C PRO A 776 18.00 32.59 10.52
N GLU A 777 17.12 31.64 10.22
CA GLU A 777 16.60 30.67 11.17
C GLU A 777 17.67 29.68 11.66
N LEU A 778 18.75 29.53 10.89
CA LEU A 778 19.93 28.73 11.25
C LEU A 778 21.19 29.61 11.51
N HIS A 779 21.05 30.92 11.48
CA HIS A 779 22.17 31.89 11.63
C HIS A 779 23.30 31.69 10.61
N LEU A 780 22.93 31.28 9.37
CA LEU A 780 23.88 31.00 8.30
C LEU A 780 23.92 32.11 7.27
N SER A 781 25.09 32.34 6.73
CA SER A 781 25.33 33.28 5.65
C SER A 781 26.49 32.84 4.77
N ARG A 782 26.37 33.02 3.45
CA ARG A 782 27.41 32.69 2.48
C ARG A 782 27.49 33.73 1.38
N LYS A 783 28.71 34.01 0.98
CA LYS A 783 28.98 34.86 -0.17
C LYS A 783 28.65 34.10 -1.47
N VAL A 784 27.94 34.77 -2.36
CA VAL A 784 27.61 34.31 -3.71
C VAL A 784 28.24 35.23 -4.72
N VAL A 785 28.96 34.69 -5.68
CA VAL A 785 29.55 35.42 -6.78
C VAL A 785 28.78 35.07 -8.05
N VAL A 786 28.13 36.03 -8.67
CA VAL A 786 27.42 35.89 -9.95
C VAL A 786 28.33 36.37 -11.08
N LYS A 787 28.43 35.52 -12.13
CA LYS A 787 29.19 35.81 -13.34
C LYS A 787 28.29 36.13 -14.53
#